data_143e548961fc120be7174921bf77990b
#
_entry.id   143e548961fc120be7174921bf77990b
#
_cell.length_a   1.000
_cell.length_b   1.000
_cell.length_c   1.000
_cell.angle_alpha   90.00
_cell.angle_beta   90.00
_cell.angle_gamma   90.00
#
_symmetry.space_group_name_H-M   'P 1'
#
loop_
_entity.id
_entity.type
_entity.pdbx_description
1 polymer ?
#
loop_
_entity_poly.entity_id
_entity_poly.type
_entity_poly.pdbx_seq_one_letter_code
_entity_poly.pdbx_strand_id
1 'polypeptide(L)'
;MMLTLSSKEMELVRSTLDREPNEAEWKVVDALWSEHCSYKSSKTFLRSLPTTGQGVIMSVEDWQDAGAVDVGDGWALVLKVESHNHPSAVDPYNGAATGVGGILRDIISKGARPIALLDMIRVGGLDAKGKWLLKNIIAGIASYGNSVGVPVVAGELSFDPTYTDNPLVDVACVGVVKASEIVPSVVRTPGLKLVLVGFTGLDGIGGASFASRKLSGMDEIGAVQIADPFAGKILIDATLEVRGKVEAMKDLGGGGLAVAVTEMANGLGARVQLERVPLRVKGMSPEEIIISETQERMLFAVKSENVQEVCRAFEDYNYPCEVIGEIVSEPRITFTYEGKVVVDLPSQLLLSPPLFVWPMNRKVRTEEVKEVSVREALSTILLHPDLGNKEWAYSQFDYEVGVSTLVKPGQADSAVIELPNGRQIAVKGDANQDLCEVDAYECGKAIVAEAFRNLASVGARGIAAVDHLQFGDPRKPEVYQDFVDSIRGISEAAKFFSVPIVGGKVSFHNEDKNGNPIKPTPLIVMAGLVEGKYLKPRVEEGWLVLLGITRNELRGTLFSRLFGGRGEVARARLMEDLLASELIIKAINESKLTWNKDINKGGLAGSLLPILASGHAVHINTKAVIGTRDPLSILFSESGGRFLVLTDDPQWFHIQASRKGIVASTIGKVTKGKASLFLDDVELPLEREVERYLNMLEEELS
;
A
#
# COMPACT_ATOMS: atom_id res chain seq x y z
N MET A 1 -9.53 18.97 23.38
CA MET A 1 -9.04 18.59 22.04
C MET A 1 -9.40 19.71 21.06
N MET A 2 -8.48 20.16 20.24
CA MET A 2 -8.76 21.20 19.24
C MET A 2 -9.45 20.56 18.04
N LEU A 3 -10.62 21.10 17.62
CA LEU A 3 -11.33 20.62 16.44
C LEU A 3 -10.52 20.92 15.16
N THR A 4 -10.57 20.03 14.18
CA THR A 4 -9.93 20.20 12.87
C THR A 4 -10.82 20.94 11.87
N LEU A 5 -12.10 21.16 12.22
CA LEU A 5 -13.10 21.84 11.40
C LEU A 5 -12.77 23.31 11.19
N SER A 6 -12.91 23.77 9.96
CA SER A 6 -12.84 25.20 9.63
C SER A 6 -14.09 25.97 10.11
N SER A 7 -13.97 27.29 10.24
CA SER A 7 -15.10 28.14 10.62
C SER A 7 -16.30 27.99 9.68
N LYS A 8 -16.07 27.76 8.39
CA LYS A 8 -17.12 27.54 7.40
C LYS A 8 -17.85 26.20 7.59
N GLU A 9 -17.10 25.15 7.93
CA GLU A 9 -17.69 23.84 8.26
C GLU A 9 -18.52 23.92 9.53
N MET A 10 -18.00 24.58 10.57
CA MET A 10 -18.76 24.79 11.80
C MET A 10 -20.05 25.59 11.59
N GLU A 11 -20.00 26.63 10.75
CA GLU A 11 -21.19 27.41 10.40
C GLU A 11 -22.24 26.58 9.62
N LEU A 12 -21.77 25.72 8.70
CA LEU A 12 -22.64 24.81 7.97
C LEU A 12 -23.36 23.84 8.92
N VAL A 13 -22.65 23.28 9.90
CA VAL A 13 -23.27 22.38 10.91
C VAL A 13 -24.33 23.12 11.73
N ARG A 14 -24.01 24.32 12.26
CA ARG A 14 -24.98 25.14 13.03
C ARG A 14 -26.22 25.46 12.22
N SER A 15 -26.05 25.91 11.00
CA SER A 15 -27.18 26.27 10.11
C SER A 15 -28.04 25.07 9.74
N THR A 16 -27.43 23.89 9.57
CA THR A 16 -28.17 22.67 9.25
C THR A 16 -28.98 22.15 10.45
N LEU A 17 -28.44 22.29 11.66
CA LEU A 17 -29.10 21.84 12.90
C LEU A 17 -30.09 22.86 13.49
N ASP A 18 -30.00 24.11 13.06
CA ASP A 18 -30.71 25.26 13.66
C ASP A 18 -30.50 25.38 15.18
N ARG A 19 -29.33 24.95 15.64
CA ARG A 19 -28.88 25.00 17.04
C ARG A 19 -27.37 24.87 17.15
N GLU A 20 -26.83 25.20 18.32
CA GLU A 20 -25.44 24.88 18.69
C GLU A 20 -25.33 23.39 19.02
N PRO A 21 -24.42 22.63 18.42
CA PRO A 21 -24.07 21.28 18.85
C PRO A 21 -23.45 21.29 20.24
N ASN A 22 -23.69 20.23 21.01
CA ASN A 22 -22.96 20.01 22.27
C ASN A 22 -21.53 19.49 22.01
N GLU A 23 -20.73 19.33 23.07
CA GLU A 23 -19.32 18.93 22.95
C GLU A 23 -19.15 17.55 22.26
N ALA A 24 -19.99 16.57 22.64
CA ALA A 24 -19.93 15.23 22.06
C ALA A 24 -20.31 15.25 20.56
N GLU A 25 -21.33 16.02 20.20
CA GLU A 25 -21.74 16.18 18.80
C GLU A 25 -20.66 16.83 17.94
N TRP A 26 -19.96 17.85 18.47
CA TRP A 26 -18.82 18.45 17.78
C TRP A 26 -17.70 17.44 17.54
N LYS A 27 -17.38 16.58 18.53
CA LYS A 27 -16.37 15.52 18.37
C LYS A 27 -16.77 14.48 17.33
N VAL A 28 -18.05 14.10 17.28
CA VAL A 28 -18.59 13.19 16.25
C VAL A 28 -18.48 13.80 14.85
N VAL A 29 -18.86 15.06 14.68
CA VAL A 29 -18.75 15.76 13.39
C VAL A 29 -17.27 15.90 13.00
N ASP A 30 -16.38 16.29 13.93
CA ASP A 30 -14.94 16.43 13.66
C ASP A 30 -14.32 15.12 13.21
N ALA A 31 -14.68 13.99 13.82
CA ALA A 31 -14.20 12.68 13.41
C ALA A 31 -14.66 12.32 11.99
N LEU A 32 -15.96 12.41 11.70
CA LEU A 32 -16.55 12.06 10.40
C LEU A 32 -16.15 13.04 9.28
N TRP A 33 -15.94 14.31 9.59
CA TRP A 33 -15.54 15.34 8.63
C TRP A 33 -14.04 15.60 8.64
N SER A 34 -13.25 14.82 9.38
CA SER A 34 -11.78 14.86 9.28
C SER A 34 -11.33 14.55 7.86
N GLU A 35 -10.18 15.08 7.43
CA GLU A 35 -9.62 14.71 6.12
C GLU A 35 -9.43 13.21 5.98
N HIS A 36 -9.02 12.57 7.08
CA HIS A 36 -8.77 11.14 7.14
C HIS A 36 -10.00 10.27 6.84
N CYS A 37 -11.18 10.60 7.42
CA CYS A 37 -12.41 9.80 7.26
C CYS A 37 -13.25 10.25 6.06
N SER A 38 -13.30 11.56 5.77
CA SER A 38 -14.23 12.12 4.77
C SER A 38 -13.68 12.23 3.36
N TYR A 39 -12.34 12.18 3.21
CA TYR A 39 -11.69 12.41 1.92
C TYR A 39 -12.11 13.74 1.27
N LYS A 40 -12.39 14.76 2.08
CA LYS A 40 -13.02 16.03 1.61
C LYS A 40 -12.20 16.79 0.58
N SER A 41 -10.86 16.67 0.62
CA SER A 41 -9.98 17.31 -0.36
C SER A 41 -9.63 16.42 -1.56
N SER A 42 -9.97 15.13 -1.54
CA SER A 42 -9.54 14.15 -2.55
C SER A 42 -10.69 13.51 -3.34
N LYS A 43 -11.86 13.35 -2.74
CA LYS A 43 -13.00 12.59 -3.29
C LYS A 43 -13.43 13.05 -4.70
N THR A 44 -13.31 14.33 -5.00
CA THR A 44 -13.65 14.88 -6.34
C THR A 44 -12.80 14.24 -7.43
N PHE A 45 -11.51 14.02 -7.19
CA PHE A 45 -10.59 13.47 -8.19
C PHE A 45 -10.52 11.95 -8.15
N LEU A 46 -10.68 11.31 -6.97
CA LEU A 46 -10.71 9.85 -6.84
C LEU A 46 -11.79 9.20 -7.71
N ARG A 47 -12.89 9.89 -7.97
CA ARG A 47 -13.96 9.43 -8.88
C ARG A 47 -13.50 9.16 -10.32
N SER A 48 -12.33 9.63 -10.72
CA SER A 48 -11.77 9.37 -12.05
C SER A 48 -11.08 8.01 -12.17
N LEU A 49 -10.76 7.37 -11.05
CA LEU A 49 -10.15 6.04 -11.02
C LEU A 49 -11.14 4.98 -11.53
N PRO A 50 -10.69 3.98 -12.30
CA PRO A 50 -11.54 2.88 -12.73
C PRO A 50 -11.77 1.91 -11.57
N THR A 51 -12.89 2.01 -10.87
CA THR A 51 -13.25 1.18 -9.71
C THR A 51 -14.05 -0.05 -10.08
N THR A 52 -14.53 -0.12 -11.32
CA THR A 52 -15.32 -1.23 -11.87
C THR A 52 -14.60 -1.86 -13.07
N GLY A 53 -14.92 -3.09 -13.38
CA GLY A 53 -14.34 -3.81 -14.50
C GLY A 53 -14.62 -5.31 -14.45
N GLN A 54 -14.00 -6.06 -15.36
CA GLN A 54 -14.16 -7.51 -15.41
C GLN A 54 -13.66 -8.14 -14.09
N GLY A 55 -14.47 -8.99 -13.50
CA GLY A 55 -14.15 -9.71 -12.27
C GLY A 55 -14.34 -8.92 -10.98
N VAL A 56 -14.66 -7.63 -11.02
CA VAL A 56 -14.94 -6.85 -9.80
C VAL A 56 -16.27 -7.30 -9.21
N ILE A 57 -16.22 -7.76 -7.96
CA ILE A 57 -17.40 -8.17 -7.17
C ILE A 57 -17.83 -7.03 -6.25
N MET A 58 -16.87 -6.32 -5.68
CA MET A 58 -17.07 -5.25 -4.71
C MET A 58 -15.96 -4.22 -4.84
N SER A 59 -16.30 -2.96 -4.74
CA SER A 59 -15.33 -1.85 -4.69
C SER A 59 -15.71 -0.86 -3.59
N VAL A 60 -14.86 0.13 -3.36
CA VAL A 60 -15.07 1.17 -2.32
C VAL A 60 -16.21 2.16 -2.63
N GLU A 61 -16.85 2.09 -3.80
CA GLU A 61 -17.91 3.02 -4.17
C GLU A 61 -19.15 2.96 -3.27
N ASP A 62 -19.45 1.79 -2.71
CA ASP A 62 -20.63 1.54 -1.87
C ASP A 62 -20.31 1.52 -0.37
N TRP A 63 -19.39 2.36 0.10
CA TRP A 63 -18.98 2.42 1.51
C TRP A 63 -18.42 1.09 2.04
N GLN A 64 -17.69 0.37 1.20
CA GLN A 64 -17.04 -0.88 1.58
C GLN A 64 -15.62 -0.61 2.12
N ASP A 65 -15.21 -1.38 3.14
CA ASP A 65 -13.89 -1.21 3.76
C ASP A 65 -12.76 -1.76 2.86
N ALA A 66 -13.06 -2.74 2.00
CA ALA A 66 -12.11 -3.33 1.07
C ALA A 66 -12.78 -3.72 -0.26
N GLY A 67 -11.98 -3.84 -1.32
CA GLY A 67 -12.44 -4.31 -2.64
C GLY A 67 -12.32 -5.82 -2.80
N ALA A 68 -13.16 -6.41 -3.66
CA ALA A 68 -13.15 -7.84 -3.94
C ALA A 68 -13.21 -8.13 -5.44
N VAL A 69 -12.41 -9.11 -5.90
CA VAL A 69 -12.33 -9.52 -7.31
C VAL A 69 -12.41 -11.04 -7.45
N ASP A 70 -13.06 -11.49 -8.50
CA ASP A 70 -13.19 -12.92 -8.85
C ASP A 70 -11.82 -13.49 -9.28
N VAL A 71 -11.49 -14.66 -8.75
CA VAL A 71 -10.31 -15.43 -9.17
C VAL A 71 -10.68 -16.82 -9.71
N GLY A 72 -11.95 -17.00 -10.01
CA GLY A 72 -12.50 -18.24 -10.58
C GLY A 72 -12.88 -19.28 -9.54
N ASP A 73 -13.61 -20.29 -10.00
CA ASP A 73 -14.10 -21.43 -9.20
C ASP A 73 -14.91 -21.02 -7.96
N GLY A 74 -15.57 -19.84 -8.01
CA GLY A 74 -16.38 -19.29 -6.93
C GLY A 74 -15.56 -18.65 -5.79
N TRP A 75 -14.27 -18.38 -6.00
CA TRP A 75 -13.40 -17.71 -5.05
C TRP A 75 -13.15 -16.25 -5.44
N ALA A 76 -12.96 -15.42 -4.43
CA ALA A 76 -12.62 -14.01 -4.57
C ALA A 76 -11.38 -13.66 -3.75
N LEU A 77 -10.59 -12.71 -4.26
CA LEU A 77 -9.58 -11.99 -3.49
C LEU A 77 -10.19 -10.72 -2.93
N VAL A 78 -9.85 -10.41 -1.69
CA VAL A 78 -10.15 -9.15 -1.03
C VAL A 78 -8.84 -8.39 -0.85
N LEU A 79 -8.82 -7.14 -1.27
CA LEU A 79 -7.62 -6.30 -1.31
C LEU A 79 -7.85 -5.00 -0.56
N LYS A 80 -6.88 -4.60 0.24
CA LYS A 80 -6.86 -3.31 0.93
C LYS A 80 -5.41 -2.84 1.18
N VAL A 81 -5.22 -1.52 1.26
CA VAL A 81 -4.00 -0.87 1.72
C VAL A 81 -4.35 0.23 2.71
N GLU A 82 -3.57 0.37 3.76
CA GLU A 82 -3.68 1.40 4.79
C GLU A 82 -2.31 1.99 5.12
N SER A 83 -2.32 3.20 5.71
CA SER A 83 -1.11 3.86 6.22
C SER A 83 -1.16 4.08 7.72
N HIS A 84 -0.02 3.95 8.36
CA HIS A 84 0.21 4.31 9.75
C HIS A 84 1.41 5.26 9.92
N ASN A 85 1.50 6.30 9.07
CA ASN A 85 2.63 7.22 9.00
C ASN A 85 2.79 8.03 10.29
N HIS A 86 1.78 8.83 10.66
CA HIS A 86 1.81 9.67 11.86
C HIS A 86 1.98 8.87 13.15
N PRO A 87 1.23 7.77 13.38
CA PRO A 87 1.48 6.93 14.55
C PRO A 87 2.91 6.38 14.62
N SER A 88 3.46 5.91 13.48
CA SER A 88 4.82 5.37 13.41
C SER A 88 5.92 6.42 13.58
N ALA A 89 5.63 7.69 13.29
CA ALA A 89 6.57 8.78 13.57
C ALA A 89 6.73 9.04 15.08
N VAL A 90 5.69 8.76 15.86
CA VAL A 90 5.62 8.99 17.33
C VAL A 90 6.04 7.73 18.11
N ASP A 91 5.42 6.60 17.81
CA ASP A 91 5.73 5.28 18.37
C ASP A 91 5.84 4.27 17.21
N PRO A 92 7.04 4.06 16.67
CA PRO A 92 7.21 3.26 15.46
C PRO A 92 6.85 1.79 15.63
N TYR A 93 6.99 1.23 16.83
CA TYR A 93 6.60 -0.15 17.11
C TYR A 93 5.08 -0.32 17.11
N ASN A 94 4.38 0.41 17.98
CA ASN A 94 2.93 0.31 18.06
C ASN A 94 2.25 0.87 16.80
N GLY A 95 2.77 1.96 16.23
CA GLY A 95 2.25 2.53 14.99
C GLY A 95 2.28 1.53 13.83
N ALA A 96 3.38 0.83 13.64
CA ALA A 96 3.51 -0.17 12.59
C ALA A 96 2.69 -1.45 12.89
N ALA A 97 2.73 -1.93 14.15
CA ALA A 97 1.97 -3.11 14.56
C ALA A 97 0.46 -2.90 14.41
N THR A 98 -0.07 -1.74 14.82
CA THR A 98 -1.50 -1.41 14.66
C THR A 98 -1.89 -1.16 13.21
N GLY A 99 -0.95 -0.76 12.34
CA GLY A 99 -1.15 -0.76 10.89
C GLY A 99 -1.45 -2.17 10.36
N VAL A 100 -0.70 -3.18 10.80
CA VAL A 100 -0.98 -4.59 10.46
C VAL A 100 -2.34 -5.01 11.03
N GLY A 101 -2.61 -4.73 12.31
CA GLY A 101 -3.90 -5.06 12.95
C GLY A 101 -5.09 -4.45 12.21
N GLY A 102 -4.99 -3.17 11.82
CA GLY A 102 -6.04 -2.46 11.09
C GLY A 102 -6.35 -3.08 9.74
N ILE A 103 -5.31 -3.33 8.93
CA ILE A 103 -5.50 -3.90 7.59
C ILE A 103 -6.09 -5.32 7.65
N LEU A 104 -5.73 -6.12 8.65
CA LEU A 104 -6.30 -7.45 8.85
C LEU A 104 -7.79 -7.37 9.18
N ARG A 105 -8.21 -6.39 10.00
CA ARG A 105 -9.64 -6.18 10.32
C ARG A 105 -10.46 -5.76 9.11
N ASP A 106 -9.92 -4.91 8.23
CA ASP A 106 -10.58 -4.56 6.97
C ASP A 106 -10.86 -5.81 6.12
N ILE A 107 -9.90 -6.73 6.04
CA ILE A 107 -10.04 -7.98 5.27
C ILE A 107 -11.08 -8.92 5.91
N ILE A 108 -11.01 -9.15 7.22
CA ILE A 108 -11.96 -10.03 7.89
C ILE A 108 -13.38 -9.44 7.94
N SER A 109 -13.53 -8.10 7.88
CA SER A 109 -14.83 -7.45 7.75
C SER A 109 -15.58 -7.82 6.47
N LYS A 110 -14.88 -8.36 5.48
CA LYS A 110 -15.48 -8.91 4.25
C LYS A 110 -15.72 -10.42 4.31
N GLY A 111 -15.51 -11.06 5.47
CA GLY A 111 -15.57 -12.51 5.62
C GLY A 111 -14.36 -13.23 5.01
N ALA A 112 -13.34 -12.50 4.60
CA ALA A 112 -12.16 -13.06 3.95
C ALA A 112 -11.08 -13.46 4.97
N ARG A 113 -10.41 -14.58 4.72
CA ARG A 113 -9.24 -15.00 5.48
C ARG A 113 -8.01 -14.28 4.94
N PRO A 114 -7.29 -13.50 5.75
CA PRO A 114 -6.00 -12.94 5.36
C PRO A 114 -5.01 -14.03 5.00
N ILE A 115 -4.34 -13.90 3.85
CA ILE A 115 -3.36 -14.89 3.34
C ILE A 115 -1.99 -14.29 3.04
N ALA A 116 -1.90 -12.97 2.91
CA ALA A 116 -0.64 -12.29 2.63
C ALA A 116 -0.68 -10.83 3.07
N LEU A 117 0.44 -10.37 3.61
CA LEU A 117 0.76 -8.97 3.90
C LEU A 117 1.87 -8.49 2.97
N LEU A 118 1.83 -7.20 2.63
CA LEU A 118 2.90 -6.46 1.98
C LEU A 118 3.18 -5.21 2.81
N ASP A 119 4.44 -4.91 3.07
CA ASP A 119 4.85 -3.69 3.76
C ASP A 119 5.67 -2.78 2.85
N MET A 120 5.29 -1.52 2.75
CA MET A 120 6.03 -0.50 2.00
C MET A 120 6.48 0.58 2.96
N ILE A 121 7.80 0.65 3.20
CA ILE A 121 8.40 1.47 4.24
C ILE A 121 9.33 2.50 3.60
N ARG A 122 9.23 3.75 4.06
CA ARG A 122 10.13 4.83 3.68
C ARG A 122 10.61 5.59 4.91
N VAL A 123 11.92 5.72 5.01
CA VAL A 123 12.59 6.42 6.11
C VAL A 123 13.63 7.41 5.57
N GLY A 124 14.06 8.36 6.41
CA GLY A 124 14.98 9.42 5.98
C GLY A 124 16.35 8.92 5.53
N GLY A 125 16.90 7.94 6.21
CA GLY A 125 18.23 7.40 5.95
C GLY A 125 18.66 6.41 7.02
N LEU A 126 19.95 6.07 7.03
CA LEU A 126 20.58 5.15 7.98
C LEU A 126 21.37 5.89 9.08
N ASP A 127 20.95 7.10 9.43
CA ASP A 127 21.42 7.80 10.63
C ASP A 127 20.79 7.23 11.91
N ALA A 128 21.15 7.75 13.07
CA ALA A 128 20.67 7.21 14.35
C ALA A 128 19.13 7.21 14.46
N LYS A 129 18.45 8.26 13.94
CA LYS A 129 16.99 8.34 13.95
C LYS A 129 16.36 7.36 12.97
N GLY A 130 16.86 7.32 11.73
CA GLY A 130 16.37 6.41 10.70
C GLY A 130 16.55 4.94 11.08
N LYS A 131 17.69 4.58 11.69
CA LYS A 131 17.94 3.23 12.23
C LYS A 131 16.97 2.87 13.35
N TRP A 132 16.72 3.79 14.28
CA TRP A 132 15.75 3.59 15.36
C TRP A 132 14.33 3.40 14.82
N LEU A 133 13.90 4.27 13.89
CA LEU A 133 12.59 4.15 13.24
C LEU A 133 12.47 2.80 12.54
N LEU A 134 13.43 2.45 11.68
CA LEU A 134 13.37 1.23 10.87
C LEU A 134 13.35 -0.02 11.72
N LYS A 135 14.21 -0.13 12.74
CA LYS A 135 14.24 -1.28 13.67
C LYS A 135 12.88 -1.49 14.34
N ASN A 136 12.28 -0.43 14.85
CA ASN A 136 11.00 -0.54 15.57
C ASN A 136 9.81 -0.77 14.63
N ILE A 137 9.80 -0.15 13.45
CA ILE A 137 8.77 -0.41 12.42
C ILE A 137 8.77 -1.89 12.01
N ILE A 138 9.95 -2.43 11.64
CA ILE A 138 10.08 -3.84 11.25
C ILE A 138 9.69 -4.76 12.41
N ALA A 139 10.13 -4.46 13.65
CA ALA A 139 9.77 -5.24 14.82
C ALA A 139 8.25 -5.23 15.09
N GLY A 140 7.59 -4.09 14.90
CA GLY A 140 6.13 -3.97 15.06
C GLY A 140 5.37 -4.81 14.04
N ILE A 141 5.73 -4.72 12.76
CA ILE A 141 5.14 -5.52 11.68
C ILE A 141 5.36 -7.02 11.94
N ALA A 142 6.60 -7.41 12.25
CA ALA A 142 6.96 -8.79 12.54
C ALA A 142 6.17 -9.34 13.75
N SER A 143 6.12 -8.57 14.84
CA SER A 143 5.43 -8.98 16.05
C SER A 143 3.96 -9.28 15.80
N TYR A 144 3.26 -8.40 15.08
CA TYR A 144 1.84 -8.61 14.81
C TYR A 144 1.62 -9.71 13.78
N GLY A 145 2.24 -9.63 12.60
CA GLY A 145 2.08 -10.59 11.50
C GLY A 145 2.42 -12.02 11.91
N ASN A 146 3.57 -12.22 12.58
CA ASN A 146 4.00 -13.52 13.04
C ASN A 146 3.05 -14.10 14.11
N SER A 147 2.59 -13.27 15.06
CA SER A 147 1.68 -13.72 16.11
C SER A 147 0.31 -14.16 15.60
N VAL A 148 -0.24 -13.48 14.60
CA VAL A 148 -1.52 -13.86 14.00
C VAL A 148 -1.39 -14.95 12.92
N GLY A 149 -0.17 -15.26 12.49
CA GLY A 149 0.10 -16.28 11.50
C GLY A 149 -0.30 -15.88 10.08
N VAL A 150 -0.04 -14.63 9.69
CA VAL A 150 -0.24 -14.13 8.32
C VAL A 150 1.11 -13.71 7.73
N PRO A 151 1.55 -14.31 6.61
CA PRO A 151 2.88 -14.10 6.07
C PRO A 151 3.04 -12.70 5.45
N VAL A 152 4.16 -12.01 5.70
CA VAL A 152 4.59 -10.84 4.95
C VAL A 152 5.41 -11.32 3.76
N VAL A 153 4.84 -11.30 2.57
CA VAL A 153 5.38 -11.99 1.38
C VAL A 153 6.11 -11.09 0.41
N ALA A 154 5.87 -9.78 0.49
CA ALA A 154 6.48 -8.77 -0.37
C ALA A 154 6.50 -7.42 0.35
N GLY A 155 7.14 -6.43 -0.27
CA GLY A 155 7.21 -5.09 0.26
C GLY A 155 8.22 -4.25 -0.49
N GLU A 156 8.45 -3.04 0.02
CA GLU A 156 9.46 -2.11 -0.48
C GLU A 156 10.08 -1.34 0.69
N LEU A 157 11.39 -1.17 0.69
CA LEU A 157 12.10 -0.32 1.64
C LEU A 157 12.95 0.70 0.87
N SER A 158 12.68 1.98 1.06
CA SER A 158 13.35 3.09 0.38
C SER A 158 13.78 4.18 1.36
N PHE A 159 14.80 4.95 0.97
CA PHE A 159 15.44 5.96 1.80
C PHE A 159 15.46 7.30 1.07
N ASP A 160 14.93 8.36 1.71
CA ASP A 160 15.03 9.71 1.19
C ASP A 160 14.94 10.73 2.35
N PRO A 161 15.78 11.76 2.39
CA PRO A 161 15.80 12.74 3.48
C PRO A 161 14.45 13.39 3.79
N THR A 162 13.52 13.45 2.83
CA THR A 162 12.20 14.05 3.04
C THR A 162 11.34 13.27 4.02
N TYR A 163 11.65 11.98 4.28
CA TYR A 163 10.95 11.12 5.24
C TYR A 163 11.57 11.09 6.64
N THR A 164 12.57 11.94 6.93
CA THR A 164 13.31 11.94 8.21
C THR A 164 12.42 12.17 9.43
N ASP A 165 11.51 13.12 9.35
CA ASP A 165 10.59 13.45 10.45
C ASP A 165 9.22 12.78 10.32
N ASN A 166 8.86 12.34 9.12
CA ASN A 166 7.59 11.69 8.83
C ASN A 166 7.84 10.43 7.97
N PRO A 167 8.17 9.29 8.58
CA PRO A 167 8.31 8.03 7.86
C PRO A 167 6.98 7.63 7.24
N LEU A 168 7.03 6.91 6.12
CA LEU A 168 5.85 6.28 5.55
C LEU A 168 5.86 4.80 5.90
N VAL A 169 4.75 4.34 6.44
CA VAL A 169 4.53 2.94 6.83
C VAL A 169 3.19 2.51 6.26
N ASP A 170 3.26 1.80 5.15
CA ASP A 170 2.10 1.30 4.45
C ASP A 170 2.05 -0.21 4.57
N VAL A 171 0.87 -0.73 4.87
CA VAL A 171 0.63 -2.16 4.90
C VAL A 171 -0.55 -2.47 3.99
N ALA A 172 -0.36 -3.43 3.10
CA ALA A 172 -1.44 -3.99 2.29
C ALA A 172 -1.71 -5.43 2.73
N CYS A 173 -2.94 -5.85 2.56
CA CYS A 173 -3.34 -7.22 2.83
C CYS A 173 -4.17 -7.80 1.69
N VAL A 174 -3.91 -9.06 1.41
CA VAL A 174 -4.70 -9.88 0.51
C VAL A 174 -5.41 -10.94 1.34
N GLY A 175 -6.72 -11.03 1.17
CA GLY A 175 -7.54 -12.07 1.76
C GLY A 175 -8.22 -12.91 0.69
N VAL A 176 -8.71 -14.08 1.08
CA VAL A 176 -9.43 -15.00 0.21
C VAL A 176 -10.75 -15.42 0.85
N VAL A 177 -11.81 -15.48 0.03
CA VAL A 177 -13.16 -15.84 0.48
C VAL A 177 -13.92 -16.51 -0.68
N LYS A 178 -14.89 -17.36 -0.37
CA LYS A 178 -15.87 -17.74 -1.41
C LYS A 178 -16.73 -16.54 -1.75
N ALA A 179 -16.94 -16.26 -3.02
CA ALA A 179 -17.71 -15.12 -3.48
C ALA A 179 -19.11 -15.03 -2.85
N SER A 180 -19.73 -16.18 -2.57
CA SER A 180 -21.04 -16.28 -1.89
C SER A 180 -21.00 -16.01 -0.38
N GLU A 181 -19.82 -15.90 0.23
CA GLU A 181 -19.63 -15.68 1.66
C GLU A 181 -19.11 -14.25 1.97
N ILE A 182 -19.01 -13.36 0.95
CA ILE A 182 -18.62 -11.98 1.13
C ILE A 182 -19.67 -11.25 1.95
N VAL A 183 -19.21 -10.52 2.99
CA VAL A 183 -20.08 -9.74 3.89
C VAL A 183 -19.92 -8.24 3.58
N PRO A 184 -21.01 -7.48 3.41
CA PRO A 184 -20.94 -6.04 3.20
C PRO A 184 -20.59 -5.28 4.49
N SER A 185 -20.13 -4.01 4.34
CA SER A 185 -19.91 -3.09 5.47
C SER A 185 -21.16 -2.33 5.89
N VAL A 186 -22.17 -2.27 5.02
CA VAL A 186 -23.37 -1.44 5.19
C VAL A 186 -24.64 -2.28 5.26
N VAL A 187 -25.58 -1.83 6.05
CA VAL A 187 -26.91 -2.45 6.16
C VAL A 187 -27.92 -1.83 5.22
N ARG A 188 -28.94 -2.59 4.86
CA ARG A 188 -30.04 -2.11 3.97
C ARG A 188 -31.41 -2.16 4.64
N THR A 189 -31.52 -2.79 5.81
CA THR A 189 -32.80 -2.97 6.52
C THR A 189 -32.67 -2.59 7.98
N PRO A 190 -33.68 -1.91 8.57
CA PRO A 190 -33.72 -1.62 10.00
C PRO A 190 -34.05 -2.89 10.83
N GLY A 191 -33.90 -2.78 12.14
CA GLY A 191 -34.25 -3.83 13.11
C GLY A 191 -33.10 -4.77 13.46
N LEU A 192 -31.93 -4.61 12.82
CA LEU A 192 -30.71 -5.37 13.14
C LEU A 192 -30.12 -4.88 14.45
N LYS A 193 -29.61 -5.79 15.27
CA LYS A 193 -28.86 -5.47 16.48
C LYS A 193 -27.43 -5.09 16.14
N LEU A 194 -26.94 -4.03 16.77
CA LEU A 194 -25.54 -3.64 16.73
C LEU A 194 -24.79 -4.38 17.82
N VAL A 195 -23.90 -5.26 17.45
CA VAL A 195 -23.09 -6.08 18.34
C VAL A 195 -21.65 -5.62 18.25
N LEU A 196 -21.09 -5.16 19.36
CA LEU A 196 -19.70 -4.76 19.50
C LEU A 196 -18.88 -5.89 20.11
N VAL A 197 -17.79 -6.20 19.46
CA VAL A 197 -16.79 -7.16 19.92
C VAL A 197 -15.51 -6.42 20.26
N GLY A 198 -14.90 -6.76 21.40
CA GLY A 198 -13.66 -6.17 21.88
C GLY A 198 -13.85 -5.09 22.96
N PHE A 199 -12.74 -4.73 23.60
CA PHE A 199 -12.71 -3.72 24.66
C PHE A 199 -12.41 -2.32 24.12
N THR A 200 -13.08 -1.31 24.65
CA THR A 200 -12.80 0.10 24.38
C THR A 200 -11.89 0.66 25.48
N GLY A 201 -10.79 1.29 25.13
CA GLY A 201 -9.82 1.90 26.02
C GLY A 201 -9.61 3.39 25.74
N LEU A 202 -8.58 3.97 26.36
CA LEU A 202 -8.21 5.38 26.21
C LEU A 202 -7.14 5.63 25.13
N ASP A 203 -6.62 4.59 24.52
CA ASP A 203 -5.66 4.67 23.42
C ASP A 203 -6.34 5.07 22.10
N GLY A 204 -5.63 5.78 21.24
CA GLY A 204 -6.15 6.22 19.94
C GLY A 204 -7.25 7.28 20.00
N ILE A 205 -7.42 7.99 21.12
CA ILE A 205 -8.43 9.06 21.22
C ILE A 205 -8.07 10.21 20.29
N GLY A 206 -8.93 10.42 19.28
CA GLY A 206 -8.75 11.47 18.27
C GLY A 206 -7.66 11.18 17.23
N GLY A 207 -7.36 9.93 16.96
CA GLY A 207 -6.38 9.51 15.95
C GLY A 207 -6.70 10.02 14.55
N ALA A 208 -7.96 10.00 14.11
CA ALA A 208 -8.39 10.54 12.82
C ALA A 208 -8.11 12.05 12.70
N SER A 209 -8.37 12.82 13.76
CA SER A 209 -8.04 14.25 13.82
C SER A 209 -6.52 14.47 13.87
N PHE A 210 -5.78 13.60 14.57
CA PHE A 210 -4.32 13.62 14.61
C PHE A 210 -3.72 13.35 13.24
N ALA A 211 -4.18 12.36 12.51
CA ALA A 211 -3.74 12.04 11.14
C ALA A 211 -4.13 13.11 10.09
N SER A 212 -5.01 14.05 10.46
CA SER A 212 -5.48 15.13 9.59
C SER A 212 -4.74 16.47 9.77
N ARG A 213 -3.60 16.47 10.47
CA ARG A 213 -2.76 17.66 10.72
C ARG A 213 -1.28 17.30 10.73
N LYS A 214 -0.40 18.31 10.62
CA LYS A 214 1.04 18.08 10.75
C LYS A 214 1.42 17.65 12.18
N LEU A 215 2.49 16.88 12.30
CA LEU A 215 3.08 16.46 13.57
C LEU A 215 3.54 17.68 14.38
N SER A 216 3.16 17.76 15.66
CA SER A 216 3.46 18.89 16.55
C SER A 216 4.40 18.54 17.72
N GLY A 217 4.68 17.25 18.01
CA GLY A 217 5.63 16.82 19.04
C GLY A 217 5.16 15.68 19.94
N MET A 218 5.83 15.45 21.08
CA MET A 218 5.62 14.29 21.96
C MET A 218 4.28 14.23 22.70
N ASP A 219 3.49 15.30 22.75
CA ASP A 219 2.19 15.32 23.41
C ASP A 219 1.11 14.49 22.69
N GLU A 220 1.48 13.84 21.59
CA GLU A 220 0.58 13.10 20.71
C GLU A 220 0.60 11.57 20.93
N ILE A 221 1.39 11.09 21.90
CA ILE A 221 1.52 9.64 22.17
C ILE A 221 0.17 8.97 22.55
N GLY A 222 -0.74 9.71 23.17
CA GLY A 222 -2.09 9.23 23.52
C GLY A 222 -3.01 9.02 22.31
N ALA A 223 -2.66 9.57 21.13
CA ALA A 223 -3.38 9.35 19.88
C ALA A 223 -2.89 8.10 19.13
N VAL A 224 -1.79 7.49 19.58
CA VAL A 224 -1.30 6.22 19.03
C VAL A 224 -2.01 5.07 19.72
N GLN A 225 -2.50 4.12 18.94
CA GLN A 225 -3.12 2.91 19.44
C GLN A 225 -2.05 1.91 19.93
N ILE A 226 -2.45 1.04 20.85
CA ILE A 226 -1.61 -0.05 21.37
C ILE A 226 -2.01 -1.35 20.69
N ALA A 227 -1.06 -2.05 20.11
CA ALA A 227 -1.29 -3.31 19.42
C ALA A 227 -1.48 -4.49 20.39
N ASP A 228 -2.48 -5.31 20.14
CA ASP A 228 -2.72 -6.58 20.84
C ASP A 228 -2.89 -7.72 19.79
N PRO A 229 -1.79 -8.30 19.30
CA PRO A 229 -1.87 -9.32 18.27
C PRO A 229 -2.55 -10.61 18.74
N PHE A 230 -2.60 -10.90 20.04
CA PHE A 230 -3.35 -12.04 20.56
C PHE A 230 -4.87 -11.81 20.40
N ALA A 231 -5.37 -10.64 20.78
CA ALA A 231 -6.74 -10.25 20.52
C ALA A 231 -7.05 -10.19 19.00
N GLY A 232 -6.09 -9.71 18.20
CA GLY A 232 -6.18 -9.75 16.73
C GLY A 232 -6.37 -11.16 16.18
N LYS A 233 -5.68 -12.15 16.73
CA LYS A 233 -5.86 -13.57 16.36
C LYS A 233 -7.25 -14.09 16.70
N ILE A 234 -7.76 -13.79 17.89
CA ILE A 234 -9.11 -14.14 18.31
C ILE A 234 -10.13 -13.55 17.33
N LEU A 235 -10.00 -12.26 17.00
CA LEU A 235 -10.89 -11.60 16.04
C LEU A 235 -10.89 -12.29 14.68
N ILE A 236 -9.72 -12.65 14.14
CA ILE A 236 -9.63 -13.34 12.86
C ILE A 236 -10.42 -14.63 12.90
N ASP A 237 -10.16 -15.50 13.87
CA ASP A 237 -10.74 -16.84 13.90
C ASP A 237 -12.25 -16.79 14.22
N ALA A 238 -12.67 -16.07 15.26
CA ALA A 238 -14.07 -16.00 15.66
C ALA A 238 -14.94 -15.24 14.64
N THR A 239 -14.44 -14.14 14.06
CA THR A 239 -15.19 -13.42 12.99
C THR A 239 -15.44 -14.29 11.78
N LEU A 240 -14.42 -15.03 11.34
CA LEU A 240 -14.57 -15.93 10.18
C LEU A 240 -15.50 -17.11 10.46
N GLU A 241 -15.61 -17.56 11.70
CA GLU A 241 -16.56 -18.59 12.11
C GLU A 241 -18.00 -18.11 11.97
N VAL A 242 -18.29 -16.88 12.43
CA VAL A 242 -19.65 -16.34 12.46
C VAL A 242 -20.07 -15.54 11.23
N ARG A 243 -19.20 -15.39 10.22
CA ARG A 243 -19.48 -14.55 9.03
C ARG A 243 -20.81 -14.85 8.32
N GLY A 244 -21.26 -16.09 8.33
CA GLY A 244 -22.54 -16.49 7.75
C GLY A 244 -23.78 -16.19 8.60
N LYS A 245 -23.61 -15.59 9.79
CA LYS A 245 -24.67 -15.26 10.76
C LYS A 245 -24.89 -13.76 10.92
N VAL A 246 -24.11 -12.94 10.22
CA VAL A 246 -24.15 -11.48 10.29
C VAL A 246 -24.62 -10.92 8.95
N GLU A 247 -25.28 -9.77 8.99
CA GLU A 247 -25.80 -9.07 7.80
C GLU A 247 -24.80 -8.03 7.28
N ALA A 248 -23.99 -7.45 8.17
CA ALA A 248 -22.90 -6.55 7.84
C ALA A 248 -21.81 -6.61 8.91
N MET A 249 -20.57 -6.34 8.52
CA MET A 249 -19.43 -6.22 9.41
C MET A 249 -18.60 -4.99 9.08
N LYS A 250 -18.07 -4.36 10.13
CA LYS A 250 -17.16 -3.24 10.01
C LYS A 250 -16.13 -3.27 11.13
N ASP A 251 -14.87 -2.94 10.81
CA ASP A 251 -13.87 -2.69 11.84
C ASP A 251 -14.11 -1.35 12.54
N LEU A 252 -13.50 -1.17 13.70
CA LEU A 252 -13.41 0.11 14.38
C LEU A 252 -11.99 0.66 14.17
N GLY A 253 -11.85 1.49 13.17
CA GLY A 253 -10.64 2.24 12.86
C GLY A 253 -10.77 3.72 13.26
N GLY A 254 -10.34 4.61 12.37
CA GLY A 254 -10.39 6.06 12.58
C GLY A 254 -11.79 6.57 12.94
N GLY A 255 -11.86 7.39 14.00
CA GLY A 255 -13.11 7.96 14.52
C GLY A 255 -13.98 7.01 15.35
N GLY A 256 -13.52 5.78 15.60
CA GLY A 256 -14.14 4.83 16.53
C GLY A 256 -15.60 4.50 16.23
N LEU A 257 -16.44 4.43 17.29
CA LEU A 257 -17.86 4.11 17.16
C LEU A 257 -18.63 5.16 16.36
N ALA A 258 -18.25 6.44 16.43
CA ALA A 258 -18.91 7.48 15.66
C ALA A 258 -18.93 7.17 14.16
N VAL A 259 -17.78 6.82 13.60
CA VAL A 259 -17.63 6.50 12.18
C VAL A 259 -18.22 5.14 11.86
N ALA A 260 -17.86 4.09 12.60
CA ALA A 260 -18.31 2.73 12.32
C ALA A 260 -19.84 2.59 12.30
N VAL A 261 -20.53 3.16 13.29
CA VAL A 261 -22.00 3.12 13.39
C VAL A 261 -22.66 3.92 12.26
N THR A 262 -22.14 5.14 11.99
CA THR A 262 -22.73 6.03 10.99
C THR A 262 -22.61 5.47 9.57
N GLU A 263 -21.43 4.96 9.22
CA GLU A 263 -21.18 4.37 7.90
C GLU A 263 -21.93 3.05 7.73
N MET A 264 -21.96 2.17 8.74
CA MET A 264 -22.72 0.92 8.69
C MET A 264 -24.21 1.19 8.47
N ALA A 265 -24.78 2.20 9.13
CA ALA A 265 -26.19 2.58 8.98
C ALA A 265 -26.51 3.10 7.57
N ASN A 266 -25.55 3.70 6.86
CA ASN A 266 -25.63 4.12 5.46
C ASN A 266 -26.95 4.86 5.10
N GLY A 267 -27.27 5.91 5.86
CA GLY A 267 -28.46 6.73 5.64
C GLY A 267 -29.74 6.25 6.36
N LEU A 268 -29.74 5.06 6.91
CA LEU A 268 -30.64 4.68 8.01
C LEU A 268 -30.19 5.37 9.30
N GLY A 269 -30.81 5.06 10.42
CA GLY A 269 -30.38 5.53 11.72
C GLY A 269 -29.86 4.40 12.62
N ALA A 270 -29.29 4.81 13.73
CA ALA A 270 -28.85 3.89 14.76
C ALA A 270 -29.12 4.49 16.16
N ARG A 271 -29.46 3.63 17.10
CA ARG A 271 -29.57 3.97 18.54
C ARG A 271 -28.57 3.13 19.31
N VAL A 272 -27.63 3.75 19.99
CA VAL A 272 -26.53 3.08 20.72
C VAL A 272 -26.57 3.49 22.19
N GLN A 273 -26.43 2.52 23.07
CA GLN A 273 -26.37 2.68 24.53
C GLN A 273 -24.90 2.53 24.96
N LEU A 274 -24.25 3.64 25.30
CA LEU A 274 -22.82 3.69 25.63
C LEU A 274 -22.45 2.94 26.89
N GLU A 275 -23.37 2.88 27.85
CA GLU A 275 -23.22 2.11 29.09
C GLU A 275 -23.08 0.59 28.88
N ARG A 276 -23.43 0.10 27.68
CA ARG A 276 -23.27 -1.30 27.26
C ARG A 276 -21.97 -1.60 26.57
N VAL A 277 -21.19 -0.58 26.22
CA VAL A 277 -19.89 -0.74 25.56
C VAL A 277 -18.88 -1.38 26.53
N PRO A 278 -18.26 -2.50 26.20
CA PRO A 278 -17.24 -3.11 27.04
C PRO A 278 -16.03 -2.19 27.19
N LEU A 279 -15.68 -1.83 28.42
CA LEU A 279 -14.59 -0.90 28.70
C LEU A 279 -13.38 -1.61 29.29
N ARG A 280 -12.19 -1.32 28.78
CA ARG A 280 -10.90 -1.73 29.36
C ARG A 280 -10.56 -0.88 30.59
N VAL A 281 -10.98 0.40 30.56
CA VAL A 281 -10.72 1.39 31.61
C VAL A 281 -12.04 1.93 32.15
N LYS A 282 -12.23 1.84 33.46
CA LYS A 282 -13.44 2.39 34.11
C LYS A 282 -13.40 3.92 34.15
N GLY A 283 -14.58 4.54 34.06
CA GLY A 283 -14.73 5.98 34.19
C GLY A 283 -14.44 6.80 32.93
N MET A 284 -14.42 6.17 31.77
CA MET A 284 -14.40 6.88 30.49
C MET A 284 -15.65 7.74 30.33
N SER A 285 -15.47 8.96 29.82
CA SER A 285 -16.60 9.83 29.47
C SER A 285 -17.34 9.30 28.24
N PRO A 286 -18.62 9.67 28.03
CA PRO A 286 -19.36 9.30 26.84
C PRO A 286 -18.63 9.68 25.54
N GLU A 287 -18.01 10.87 25.51
CA GLU A 287 -17.25 11.35 24.37
C GLU A 287 -16.04 10.49 24.06
N GLU A 288 -15.29 10.09 25.10
CA GLU A 288 -14.14 9.19 24.96
C GLU A 288 -14.55 7.83 24.42
N ILE A 289 -15.68 7.27 24.88
CA ILE A 289 -16.21 5.99 24.39
C ILE A 289 -16.57 6.09 22.91
N ILE A 290 -17.17 7.18 22.46
CA ILE A 290 -17.63 7.38 21.09
C ILE A 290 -16.46 7.48 20.10
N ILE A 291 -15.40 8.22 20.46
CA ILE A 291 -14.29 8.56 19.55
C ILE A 291 -13.02 7.76 19.79
N SER A 292 -12.99 6.85 20.76
CA SER A 292 -11.85 5.97 21.00
C SER A 292 -11.58 5.09 19.76
N GLU A 293 -10.33 5.00 19.37
CA GLU A 293 -9.86 4.18 18.25
C GLU A 293 -9.07 2.96 18.74
N THR A 294 -9.31 2.53 19.98
CA THR A 294 -8.73 1.28 20.50
C THR A 294 -8.90 0.17 19.48
N GLN A 295 -7.79 -0.48 19.16
CA GLN A 295 -7.72 -1.55 18.17
C GLN A 295 -8.44 -2.83 18.64
N GLU A 296 -8.44 -3.83 17.80
CA GLU A 296 -9.00 -5.17 18.05
C GLU A 296 -10.47 -5.12 18.47
N ARG A 297 -11.27 -4.33 17.72
CA ARG A 297 -12.73 -4.25 17.86
C ARG A 297 -13.41 -4.41 16.51
N MET A 298 -14.58 -5.05 16.51
CA MET A 298 -15.44 -5.21 15.32
C MET A 298 -16.88 -4.85 15.69
N LEU A 299 -17.59 -4.24 14.75
CA LEU A 299 -19.03 -3.97 14.82
C LEU A 299 -19.76 -4.88 13.84
N PHE A 300 -20.76 -5.59 14.33
CA PHE A 300 -21.62 -6.46 13.54
C PHE A 300 -23.06 -5.97 13.54
N ALA A 301 -23.74 -6.05 12.41
CA ALA A 301 -25.19 -5.93 12.31
C ALA A 301 -25.78 -7.35 12.23
N VAL A 302 -26.59 -7.74 13.20
CA VAL A 302 -27.00 -9.13 13.43
C VAL A 302 -28.52 -9.20 13.64
N LYS A 303 -29.17 -10.20 13.02
CA LYS A 303 -30.58 -10.53 13.36
C LYS A 303 -30.68 -11.01 14.81
N SER A 304 -31.77 -10.63 15.51
CA SER A 304 -31.94 -10.96 16.93
C SER A 304 -31.77 -12.43 17.24
N GLU A 305 -32.23 -13.32 16.37
CA GLU A 305 -32.12 -14.77 16.52
C GLU A 305 -30.69 -15.31 16.43
N ASN A 306 -29.76 -14.60 15.78
CA ASN A 306 -28.37 -15.00 15.61
C ASN A 306 -27.42 -14.44 16.68
N VAL A 307 -27.84 -13.45 17.47
CA VAL A 307 -26.98 -12.75 18.44
C VAL A 307 -26.28 -13.70 19.40
N GLN A 308 -27.03 -14.67 19.96
CA GLN A 308 -26.47 -15.62 20.92
C GLN A 308 -25.37 -16.50 20.29
N GLU A 309 -25.58 -16.95 19.05
CA GLU A 309 -24.60 -17.79 18.33
C GLU A 309 -23.34 -16.97 18.00
N VAL A 310 -23.52 -15.73 17.55
CA VAL A 310 -22.40 -14.81 17.27
C VAL A 310 -21.57 -14.53 18.53
N CYS A 311 -22.23 -14.20 19.65
CA CYS A 311 -21.49 -13.89 20.88
C CYS A 311 -20.80 -15.13 21.50
N ARG A 312 -21.38 -16.32 21.37
CA ARG A 312 -20.76 -17.55 21.88
C ARG A 312 -19.37 -17.79 21.29
N ALA A 313 -19.18 -17.53 19.98
CA ALA A 313 -17.88 -17.73 19.33
C ALA A 313 -16.75 -16.85 19.93
N PHE A 314 -17.08 -15.71 20.53
CA PHE A 314 -16.12 -14.84 21.22
C PHE A 314 -16.02 -15.17 22.73
N GLU A 315 -17.13 -15.55 23.35
CA GLU A 315 -17.17 -15.97 24.77
C GLU A 315 -16.28 -17.20 25.01
N ASP A 316 -16.17 -18.11 24.06
CA ASP A 316 -15.29 -19.29 24.13
C ASP A 316 -13.80 -18.88 24.28
N TYR A 317 -13.43 -17.67 23.88
CA TYR A 317 -12.11 -17.06 24.08
C TYR A 317 -12.05 -16.09 25.25
N ASN A 318 -13.11 -15.97 26.05
CA ASN A 318 -13.28 -14.91 27.07
C ASN A 318 -13.13 -13.49 26.47
N TYR A 319 -13.58 -13.31 25.25
CA TYR A 319 -13.52 -12.02 24.55
C TYR A 319 -14.89 -11.36 24.55
N PRO A 320 -15.02 -10.06 24.88
CA PRO A 320 -16.32 -9.43 25.07
C PRO A 320 -17.09 -9.31 23.75
N CYS A 321 -18.38 -9.60 23.83
CA CYS A 321 -19.35 -9.47 22.75
C CYS A 321 -20.67 -8.98 23.33
N GLU A 322 -21.05 -7.74 23.00
CA GLU A 322 -22.21 -7.08 23.61
C GLU A 322 -23.12 -6.44 22.57
N VAL A 323 -24.43 -6.57 22.79
CA VAL A 323 -25.43 -5.80 22.04
C VAL A 323 -25.43 -4.37 22.58
N ILE A 324 -24.90 -3.44 21.82
CA ILE A 324 -24.80 -2.04 22.21
C ILE A 324 -25.93 -1.16 21.66
N GLY A 325 -26.72 -1.67 20.70
CA GLY A 325 -27.76 -0.87 20.07
C GLY A 325 -28.48 -1.59 18.94
N GLU A 326 -29.12 -0.80 18.09
CA GLU A 326 -29.89 -1.31 16.94
C GLU A 326 -29.93 -0.31 15.79
N ILE A 327 -30.10 -0.82 14.58
CA ILE A 327 -30.38 -0.05 13.37
C ILE A 327 -31.88 0.28 13.32
N VAL A 328 -32.19 1.54 13.09
CA VAL A 328 -33.57 2.06 13.02
C VAL A 328 -33.86 2.72 11.67
N SER A 329 -35.16 2.83 11.33
CA SER A 329 -35.59 3.48 10.07
C SER A 329 -35.47 5.00 10.09
N GLU A 330 -35.54 5.62 11.27
CA GLU A 330 -35.39 7.06 11.41
C GLU A 330 -33.93 7.46 11.11
N PRO A 331 -33.62 8.34 10.13
CA PRO A 331 -32.25 8.60 9.68
C PRO A 331 -31.48 9.51 10.64
N ARG A 332 -31.30 9.08 11.87
CA ARG A 332 -30.58 9.78 12.94
C ARG A 332 -29.62 8.84 13.66
N ILE A 333 -28.47 9.34 13.99
CA ILE A 333 -27.48 8.64 14.84
C ILE A 333 -27.64 9.19 16.26
N THR A 334 -28.09 8.32 17.17
CA THR A 334 -28.36 8.66 18.56
C THR A 334 -27.49 7.82 19.47
N PHE A 335 -26.67 8.48 20.29
CA PHE A 335 -25.94 7.84 21.41
C PHE A 335 -26.56 8.28 22.72
N THR A 336 -26.84 7.32 23.58
CA THR A 336 -27.33 7.54 24.93
C THR A 336 -26.35 7.05 25.99
N TYR A 337 -26.32 7.67 27.13
CA TYR A 337 -25.56 7.23 28.29
C TYR A 337 -26.40 7.38 29.55
N GLU A 338 -26.59 6.30 30.29
CA GLU A 338 -27.48 6.25 31.49
C GLU A 338 -28.87 6.87 31.23
N GLY A 339 -29.45 6.55 30.07
CA GLY A 339 -30.77 7.02 29.65
C GLY A 339 -30.84 8.48 29.16
N LYS A 340 -29.72 9.21 29.15
CA LYS A 340 -29.64 10.58 28.61
C LYS A 340 -29.11 10.57 27.20
N VAL A 341 -29.68 11.39 26.33
CA VAL A 341 -29.16 11.58 24.96
C VAL A 341 -27.89 12.41 25.04
N VAL A 342 -26.79 11.85 24.50
CA VAL A 342 -25.46 12.49 24.41
C VAL A 342 -25.24 13.06 23.01
N VAL A 343 -25.64 12.31 21.98
CA VAL A 343 -25.56 12.71 20.57
C VAL A 343 -26.88 12.40 19.90
N ASP A 344 -27.39 13.35 19.09
CA ASP A 344 -28.56 13.15 18.25
C ASP A 344 -28.41 13.97 16.97
N LEU A 345 -27.86 13.35 15.93
CA LEU A 345 -27.49 14.01 14.68
C LEU A 345 -28.13 13.30 13.47
N PRO A 346 -28.57 14.05 12.44
CA PRO A 346 -29.03 13.46 11.19
C PRO A 346 -27.91 12.67 10.50
N SER A 347 -28.20 11.43 10.07
CA SER A 347 -27.23 10.60 9.34
C SER A 347 -26.71 11.30 8.08
N GLN A 348 -27.60 11.99 7.36
CA GLN A 348 -27.25 12.72 6.15
C GLN A 348 -26.22 13.84 6.40
N LEU A 349 -26.32 14.57 7.51
CA LEU A 349 -25.35 15.58 7.89
C LEU A 349 -23.97 14.94 8.03
N LEU A 350 -23.89 13.85 8.78
CA LEU A 350 -22.65 13.16 9.08
C LEU A 350 -21.96 12.57 7.84
N LEU A 351 -22.75 12.02 6.90
CA LEU A 351 -22.26 11.39 5.66
C LEU A 351 -22.01 12.36 4.50
N SER A 352 -22.30 13.66 4.67
CA SER A 352 -22.19 14.66 3.61
C SER A 352 -21.26 15.81 3.98
N PRO A 353 -19.96 15.55 4.22
CA PRO A 353 -18.99 16.62 4.45
C PRO A 353 -18.87 17.52 3.22
N PRO A 354 -18.58 18.81 3.39
CA PRO A 354 -18.28 19.69 2.27
C PRO A 354 -17.00 19.23 1.58
N LEU A 355 -17.02 19.21 0.24
CA LEU A 355 -15.86 18.85 -0.56
C LEU A 355 -15.07 20.11 -0.93
N PHE A 356 -13.73 20.00 -0.88
CA PHE A 356 -12.83 21.09 -1.21
C PHE A 356 -12.02 20.76 -2.48
N VAL A 357 -11.87 21.77 -3.33
CA VAL A 357 -10.90 21.78 -4.42
C VAL A 357 -9.99 22.97 -4.17
N TRP A 358 -8.73 22.68 -3.89
CA TRP A 358 -7.75 23.71 -3.56
C TRP A 358 -7.12 24.31 -4.83
N PRO A 359 -6.54 25.52 -4.74
CA PRO A 359 -5.75 26.07 -5.84
C PRO A 359 -4.63 25.13 -6.26
N MET A 360 -4.32 25.12 -7.55
CA MET A 360 -3.27 24.30 -8.15
C MET A 360 -2.24 25.14 -8.86
N ASN A 361 -0.97 24.77 -8.72
CA ASN A 361 0.14 25.40 -9.43
C ASN A 361 1.26 24.39 -9.66
N ARG A 362 1.82 24.37 -10.87
CA ARG A 362 2.96 23.49 -11.19
C ARG A 362 4.25 24.10 -10.70
N LYS A 363 5.01 23.34 -9.95
CA LYS A 363 6.36 23.73 -9.54
C LYS A 363 7.33 23.50 -10.70
N VAL A 364 8.01 24.56 -11.11
CA VAL A 364 9.14 24.44 -12.04
C VAL A 364 10.36 24.05 -11.20
N ARG A 365 10.91 22.88 -11.46
CA ARG A 365 12.13 22.39 -10.78
C ARG A 365 13.31 22.51 -11.72
N THR A 366 14.30 23.27 -11.32
CA THR A 366 15.63 23.33 -11.95
C THR A 366 16.56 22.40 -11.19
N GLU A 367 17.17 21.47 -11.87
CA GLU A 367 18.17 20.56 -11.28
C GLU A 367 19.56 21.00 -11.74
N GLU A 368 20.47 21.11 -10.78
CA GLU A 368 21.88 21.35 -11.07
C GLU A 368 22.54 20.05 -11.56
N VAL A 369 23.17 20.09 -12.72
CA VAL A 369 23.81 18.91 -13.32
C VAL A 369 25.25 18.84 -12.86
N LYS A 370 25.66 17.70 -12.29
CA LYS A 370 27.04 17.40 -11.95
C LYS A 370 27.66 16.51 -13.04
N GLU A 371 28.87 16.88 -13.45
CA GLU A 371 29.67 16.01 -14.32
C GLU A 371 30.17 14.81 -13.50
N VAL A 372 29.96 13.60 -14.04
CA VAL A 372 30.34 12.35 -13.38
C VAL A 372 30.83 11.34 -14.40
N SER A 373 31.88 10.59 -14.06
CA SER A 373 32.36 9.49 -14.86
C SER A 373 31.47 8.25 -14.71
N VAL A 374 31.46 7.36 -15.69
CA VAL A 374 30.71 6.10 -15.64
C VAL A 374 31.10 5.27 -14.41
N ARG A 375 32.41 5.18 -14.07
CA ARG A 375 32.89 4.43 -12.91
C ARG A 375 32.39 5.01 -11.59
N GLU A 376 32.46 6.32 -11.44
CA GLU A 376 31.99 7.02 -10.24
C GLU A 376 30.47 6.88 -10.08
N ALA A 377 29.71 7.07 -11.15
CA ALA A 377 28.26 6.89 -11.13
C ALA A 377 27.89 5.45 -10.77
N LEU A 378 28.58 4.47 -11.37
CA LEU A 378 28.35 3.05 -11.10
C LEU A 378 28.58 2.71 -9.62
N SER A 379 29.75 3.10 -9.08
CA SER A 379 30.05 2.83 -7.65
C SER A 379 29.05 3.56 -6.73
N THR A 380 28.75 4.83 -6.97
CA THR A 380 27.85 5.61 -6.10
C THR A 380 26.42 5.04 -6.11
N ILE A 381 25.90 4.69 -7.30
CA ILE A 381 24.53 4.18 -7.45
C ILE A 381 24.41 2.79 -6.85
N LEU A 382 25.33 1.87 -7.17
CA LEU A 382 25.26 0.50 -6.67
C LEU A 382 25.46 0.37 -5.15
N LEU A 383 26.11 1.35 -4.52
CA LEU A 383 26.25 1.45 -3.06
C LEU A 383 25.05 2.14 -2.38
N HIS A 384 24.04 2.61 -3.13
CA HIS A 384 22.91 3.31 -2.56
C HIS A 384 21.97 2.33 -1.81
N PRO A 385 21.48 2.68 -0.60
CA PRO A 385 20.66 1.79 0.22
C PRO A 385 19.34 1.37 -0.43
N ASP A 386 18.79 2.16 -1.36
CA ASP A 386 17.59 1.76 -2.11
C ASP A 386 17.81 0.49 -2.93
N LEU A 387 19.02 0.26 -3.45
CA LEU A 387 19.37 -0.93 -4.22
C LEU A 387 19.80 -2.11 -3.35
N GLY A 388 20.26 -1.87 -2.11
CA GLY A 388 20.73 -2.92 -1.21
C GLY A 388 19.71 -4.02 -0.96
N ASN A 389 20.18 -5.24 -0.72
CA ASN A 389 19.34 -6.37 -0.32
C ASN A 389 18.57 -6.04 0.98
N LYS A 390 17.31 -6.43 1.04
CA LYS A 390 16.41 -6.16 2.18
C LYS A 390 16.27 -7.37 3.11
N GLU A 391 17.15 -8.35 3.02
CA GLU A 391 17.09 -9.60 3.78
C GLU A 391 17.01 -9.37 5.29
N TRP A 392 17.77 -8.40 5.81
CA TRP A 392 17.67 -8.01 7.21
C TRP A 392 16.22 -7.69 7.65
N ALA A 393 15.44 -7.05 6.79
CA ALA A 393 14.04 -6.72 7.09
C ALA A 393 13.15 -7.95 6.95
N TYR A 394 13.12 -8.59 5.77
CA TYR A 394 12.15 -9.66 5.52
C TYR A 394 12.49 -10.97 6.24
N SER A 395 13.72 -11.20 6.69
CA SER A 395 14.07 -12.37 7.51
C SER A 395 13.43 -12.37 8.91
N GLN A 396 12.93 -11.22 9.37
CA GLN A 396 12.21 -11.09 10.63
C GLN A 396 10.73 -11.48 10.51
N PHE A 397 10.22 -11.63 9.30
CA PHE A 397 8.85 -12.02 9.02
C PHE A 397 8.73 -13.51 8.76
N ASP A 398 7.68 -14.15 9.30
CA ASP A 398 7.35 -15.52 8.93
C ASP A 398 6.58 -15.53 7.58
N TYR A 399 7.33 -15.39 6.49
CA TYR A 399 6.77 -15.42 5.14
C TYR A 399 6.42 -16.83 4.64
N GLU A 400 6.65 -17.86 5.44
CA GLU A 400 6.33 -19.27 5.12
C GLU A 400 5.08 -19.79 5.85
N VAL A 401 4.57 -19.08 6.84
CA VAL A 401 3.38 -19.50 7.57
C VAL A 401 2.20 -19.73 6.61
N GLY A 402 1.45 -20.81 6.84
CA GLY A 402 0.39 -21.25 5.93
C GLY A 402 0.87 -22.06 4.73
N VAL A 403 2.20 -22.12 4.47
CA VAL A 403 2.86 -22.96 3.44
C VAL A 403 2.36 -22.69 2.01
N SER A 404 1.87 -21.49 1.74
CA SER A 404 1.31 -21.08 0.44
C SER A 404 2.23 -20.18 -0.39
N THR A 405 3.33 -19.66 0.19
CA THR A 405 4.25 -18.76 -0.51
C THR A 405 5.23 -19.54 -1.38
N LEU A 406 5.02 -19.50 -2.70
CA LEU A 406 5.78 -20.26 -3.69
C LEU A 406 7.03 -19.53 -4.18
N VAL A 407 6.93 -18.20 -4.41
CA VAL A 407 8.06 -17.30 -4.67
C VAL A 407 8.13 -16.33 -3.51
N LYS A 408 9.25 -16.40 -2.78
CA LYS A 408 9.45 -15.74 -1.49
C LYS A 408 10.08 -14.36 -1.65
N PRO A 409 10.05 -13.50 -0.60
CA PRO A 409 10.79 -12.24 -0.62
C PRO A 409 12.25 -12.40 -1.06
N GLY A 410 12.75 -11.46 -1.86
CA GLY A 410 14.12 -11.46 -2.38
C GLY A 410 14.40 -12.42 -3.54
N GLN A 411 13.47 -13.30 -3.92
CA GLN A 411 13.68 -14.27 -5.00
C GLN A 411 13.32 -13.72 -6.40
N ALA A 412 12.33 -12.84 -6.49
CA ALA A 412 11.87 -12.25 -7.76
C ALA A 412 11.28 -10.85 -7.53
N ASP A 413 10.82 -10.19 -8.60
CA ASP A 413 10.19 -8.87 -8.53
C ASP A 413 8.78 -8.91 -7.91
N SER A 414 8.14 -10.08 -7.84
CA SER A 414 6.85 -10.29 -7.19
C SER A 414 6.84 -11.59 -6.38
N ALA A 415 6.04 -11.62 -5.32
CA ALA A 415 5.73 -12.86 -4.62
C ALA A 415 4.67 -13.65 -5.38
N VAL A 416 4.71 -14.98 -5.28
CA VAL A 416 3.66 -15.87 -5.81
C VAL A 416 3.10 -16.70 -4.67
N ILE A 417 1.77 -16.78 -4.59
CA ILE A 417 1.04 -17.44 -3.52
C ILE A 417 0.04 -18.42 -4.15
N GLU A 418 -0.08 -19.61 -3.56
CA GLU A 418 -1.11 -20.58 -3.93
C GLU A 418 -2.39 -20.34 -3.14
N LEU A 419 -3.53 -20.33 -3.85
CA LEU A 419 -4.85 -20.17 -3.27
C LEU A 419 -5.45 -21.53 -2.91
N PRO A 420 -6.49 -21.60 -2.03
CA PRO A 420 -7.16 -22.86 -1.64
C PRO A 420 -7.73 -23.68 -2.80
N ASN A 421 -8.02 -23.06 -3.95
CA ASN A 421 -8.48 -23.73 -5.16
C ASN A 421 -7.35 -24.20 -6.09
N GLY A 422 -6.08 -24.11 -5.65
CA GLY A 422 -4.91 -24.51 -6.41
C GLY A 422 -4.45 -23.50 -7.49
N ARG A 423 -5.15 -22.37 -7.65
CA ARG A 423 -4.67 -21.27 -8.51
C ARG A 423 -3.55 -20.53 -7.82
N GLN A 424 -2.71 -19.89 -8.61
CA GLN A 424 -1.62 -19.04 -8.10
C GLN A 424 -1.89 -17.58 -8.45
N ILE A 425 -1.62 -16.72 -7.49
CA ILE A 425 -1.63 -15.27 -7.66
C ILE A 425 -0.23 -14.71 -7.44
N ALA A 426 0.08 -13.62 -8.09
CA ALA A 426 1.25 -12.80 -7.78
C ALA A 426 0.81 -11.47 -7.15
N VAL A 427 1.63 -10.93 -6.25
CA VAL A 427 1.37 -9.65 -5.58
C VAL A 427 2.62 -8.79 -5.53
N LYS A 428 2.44 -7.48 -5.71
CA LYS A 428 3.53 -6.50 -5.71
C LYS A 428 3.02 -5.11 -5.30
N GLY A 429 3.85 -4.37 -4.55
CA GLY A 429 3.68 -2.95 -4.27
C GLY A 429 4.78 -2.12 -4.91
N ASP A 430 4.44 -1.02 -5.57
CA ASP A 430 5.37 -0.13 -6.28
C ASP A 430 5.08 1.34 -6.06
N ALA A 431 6.14 2.15 -5.92
CA ALA A 431 6.12 3.60 -5.91
C ALA A 431 7.45 4.15 -6.46
N ASN A 432 7.44 5.39 -6.93
CA ASN A 432 8.62 6.03 -7.49
C ASN A 432 8.68 7.53 -7.13
N GLN A 433 9.11 7.83 -5.91
CA GLN A 433 9.16 9.20 -5.40
C GLN A 433 10.11 10.12 -6.19
N ASP A 434 11.14 9.59 -6.83
CA ASP A 434 12.09 10.39 -7.62
C ASP A 434 11.44 10.89 -8.90
N LEU A 435 10.69 10.04 -9.59
CA LEU A 435 9.92 10.45 -10.77
C LEU A 435 8.75 11.36 -10.38
N CYS A 436 8.03 11.03 -9.31
CA CYS A 436 6.90 11.83 -8.83
C CYS A 436 7.32 13.25 -8.46
N GLU A 437 8.52 13.43 -7.90
CA GLU A 437 9.05 14.75 -7.62
C GLU A 437 9.23 15.61 -8.87
N VAL A 438 9.57 15.00 -10.01
CA VAL A 438 9.83 15.70 -11.28
C VAL A 438 8.55 15.84 -12.11
N ASP A 439 7.77 14.77 -12.22
CA ASP A 439 6.53 14.72 -13.01
C ASP A 439 5.55 13.72 -12.39
N ALA A 440 4.62 14.24 -11.59
CA ALA A 440 3.64 13.42 -10.87
C ALA A 440 2.67 12.66 -11.80
N TYR A 441 2.37 13.19 -12.99
CA TYR A 441 1.52 12.52 -13.97
C TYR A 441 2.24 11.32 -14.63
N GLU A 442 3.49 11.52 -15.09
CA GLU A 442 4.29 10.41 -15.61
C GLU A 442 4.57 9.36 -14.54
N CYS A 443 4.81 9.78 -13.29
CA CYS A 443 4.95 8.89 -12.16
C CYS A 443 3.70 8.02 -11.93
N GLY A 444 2.51 8.62 -11.92
CA GLY A 444 1.25 7.88 -11.76
C GLY A 444 1.09 6.77 -12.80
N LYS A 445 1.48 7.03 -14.06
CA LYS A 445 1.52 5.98 -15.10
C LYS A 445 2.60 4.94 -14.83
N ALA A 446 3.78 5.39 -14.46
CA ALA A 446 4.95 4.52 -14.30
C ALA A 446 4.78 3.49 -13.19
N ILE A 447 4.23 3.87 -12.03
CA ILE A 447 4.04 2.93 -10.91
C ILE A 447 3.02 1.82 -11.23
N VAL A 448 1.97 2.14 -11.99
CA VAL A 448 1.01 1.11 -12.47
C VAL A 448 1.66 0.19 -13.50
N ALA A 449 2.42 0.77 -14.44
CA ALA A 449 3.13 0.00 -15.46
C ALA A 449 4.23 -0.89 -14.86
N GLU A 450 4.96 -0.40 -13.86
CA GLU A 450 6.00 -1.17 -13.14
C GLU A 450 5.38 -2.33 -12.38
N ALA A 451 4.32 -2.11 -11.60
CA ALA A 451 3.61 -3.18 -10.91
C ALA A 451 3.12 -4.26 -11.90
N PHE A 452 2.59 -3.84 -13.06
CA PHE A 452 2.15 -4.76 -14.11
C PHE A 452 3.31 -5.59 -14.68
N ARG A 453 4.49 -4.98 -14.97
CA ARG A 453 5.69 -5.71 -15.40
C ARG A 453 6.21 -6.65 -14.34
N ASN A 454 6.21 -6.21 -13.06
CA ASN A 454 6.70 -7.02 -11.94
C ASN A 454 5.86 -8.30 -11.77
N LEU A 455 4.54 -8.22 -11.94
CA LEU A 455 3.69 -9.42 -11.96
C LEU A 455 4.02 -10.33 -13.16
N ALA A 456 4.23 -9.74 -14.34
CA ALA A 456 4.58 -10.49 -15.53
C ALA A 456 5.93 -11.21 -15.41
N SER A 457 6.88 -10.66 -14.64
CA SER A 457 8.20 -11.26 -14.40
C SER A 457 8.13 -12.66 -13.79
N VAL A 458 7.04 -12.97 -13.09
CA VAL A 458 6.78 -14.29 -12.50
C VAL A 458 5.67 -15.08 -13.22
N GLY A 459 5.12 -14.57 -14.32
CA GLY A 459 4.12 -15.26 -15.14
C GLY A 459 2.66 -14.87 -14.86
N ALA A 460 2.43 -13.77 -14.16
CA ALA A 460 1.09 -13.33 -13.79
C ALA A 460 0.64 -12.09 -14.59
N ARG A 461 -0.67 -12.00 -14.84
CA ARG A 461 -1.35 -10.83 -15.41
C ARG A 461 -2.12 -10.10 -14.33
N GLY A 462 -1.97 -8.78 -14.21
CA GLY A 462 -2.70 -7.94 -13.27
C GLY A 462 -4.22 -8.03 -13.46
N ILE A 463 -4.96 -8.19 -12.37
CA ILE A 463 -6.43 -8.29 -12.35
C ILE A 463 -7.10 -7.21 -11.53
N ALA A 464 -6.46 -6.70 -10.51
CA ALA A 464 -6.93 -5.59 -9.68
C ALA A 464 -5.78 -4.94 -8.92
N ALA A 465 -6.00 -3.70 -8.51
CA ALA A 465 -5.06 -2.98 -7.66
C ALA A 465 -5.80 -2.15 -6.59
N VAL A 466 -5.04 -1.74 -5.59
CA VAL A 466 -5.39 -0.71 -4.63
C VAL A 466 -4.32 0.37 -4.65
N ASP A 467 -4.71 1.63 -4.45
CA ASP A 467 -3.80 2.76 -4.44
C ASP A 467 -3.65 3.37 -3.05
N HIS A 468 -2.49 3.93 -2.76
CA HIS A 468 -2.31 4.77 -1.61
C HIS A 468 -1.62 6.08 -2.03
N LEU A 469 -2.28 7.19 -1.76
CA LEU A 469 -1.88 8.52 -2.22
C LEU A 469 -1.36 9.34 -1.05
N GLN A 470 -0.04 9.57 -0.98
CA GLN A 470 0.65 10.19 0.15
C GLN A 470 1.30 11.51 -0.24
N PHE A 471 0.86 12.58 0.39
CA PHE A 471 1.24 13.96 0.05
C PHE A 471 1.32 14.83 1.31
N GLY A 472 1.92 16.02 1.19
CA GLY A 472 1.91 17.06 2.22
C GLY A 472 0.53 17.71 2.40
N ASP A 473 0.49 18.93 2.92
CA ASP A 473 -0.75 19.70 3.11
C ASP A 473 -1.42 20.03 1.77
N PRO A 474 -2.67 19.57 1.54
CA PRO A 474 -3.37 19.79 0.27
C PRO A 474 -3.69 21.26 -0.02
N ARG A 475 -3.62 22.15 0.97
CA ARG A 475 -3.80 23.60 0.79
C ARG A 475 -2.62 24.26 0.09
N LYS A 476 -1.46 23.58 -0.03
CA LYS A 476 -0.31 24.04 -0.80
C LYS A 476 -0.54 23.76 -2.28
N PRO A 477 -0.58 24.78 -3.16
CA PRO A 477 -0.97 24.61 -4.55
C PRO A 477 -0.14 23.60 -5.34
N GLU A 478 1.16 23.51 -5.06
CA GLU A 478 2.07 22.59 -5.72
C GLU A 478 1.81 21.14 -5.26
N VAL A 479 1.56 20.92 -3.97
CA VAL A 479 1.25 19.60 -3.40
C VAL A 479 -0.06 19.08 -3.98
N TYR A 480 -1.06 19.95 -4.06
CA TYR A 480 -2.36 19.55 -4.58
C TYR A 480 -2.34 19.31 -6.10
N GLN A 481 -1.51 20.05 -6.85
CA GLN A 481 -1.27 19.79 -8.27
C GLN A 481 -0.65 18.39 -8.48
N ASP A 482 0.40 18.06 -7.70
CA ASP A 482 1.08 16.76 -7.78
C ASP A 482 0.11 15.61 -7.44
N PHE A 483 -0.76 15.80 -6.44
CA PHE A 483 -1.82 14.85 -6.09
C PHE A 483 -2.78 14.61 -7.27
N VAL A 484 -3.30 15.67 -7.87
CA VAL A 484 -4.24 15.56 -9.01
C VAL A 484 -3.59 14.94 -10.23
N ASP A 485 -2.36 15.33 -10.55
CA ASP A 485 -1.61 14.80 -11.70
C ASP A 485 -1.27 13.31 -11.47
N SER A 486 -0.93 12.89 -10.25
CA SER A 486 -0.72 11.47 -9.92
C SER A 486 -1.97 10.62 -10.18
N ILE A 487 -3.14 11.07 -9.72
CA ILE A 487 -4.41 10.35 -9.96
C ILE A 487 -4.71 10.24 -11.46
N ARG A 488 -4.47 11.30 -12.23
CA ARG A 488 -4.68 11.26 -13.68
C ARG A 488 -3.79 10.23 -14.35
N GLY A 489 -2.52 10.16 -13.96
CA GLY A 489 -1.58 9.17 -14.46
C GLY A 489 -1.97 7.74 -14.09
N ILE A 490 -2.30 7.49 -12.83
CA ILE A 490 -2.79 6.18 -12.36
C ILE A 490 -4.05 5.76 -13.11
N SER A 491 -5.02 6.67 -13.24
CA SER A 491 -6.29 6.39 -13.93
C SER A 491 -6.06 6.01 -15.40
N GLU A 492 -5.18 6.71 -16.12
CA GLU A 492 -4.86 6.42 -17.51
C GLU A 492 -4.23 5.03 -17.67
N ALA A 493 -3.21 4.72 -16.88
CA ALA A 493 -2.52 3.44 -16.97
C ALA A 493 -3.41 2.27 -16.51
N ALA A 494 -4.16 2.43 -15.44
CA ALA A 494 -5.08 1.41 -14.94
C ALA A 494 -6.17 1.08 -15.98
N LYS A 495 -6.74 2.09 -16.65
CA LYS A 495 -7.67 1.90 -17.77
C LYS A 495 -7.02 1.20 -18.95
N PHE A 496 -5.79 1.60 -19.30
CA PHE A 496 -5.06 1.00 -20.41
C PHE A 496 -4.81 -0.50 -20.21
N PHE A 497 -4.35 -0.88 -19.00
CA PHE A 497 -4.11 -2.29 -18.66
C PHE A 497 -5.38 -3.06 -18.28
N SER A 498 -6.52 -2.38 -18.21
CA SER A 498 -7.78 -2.96 -17.73
C SER A 498 -7.66 -3.54 -16.31
N VAL A 499 -6.92 -2.86 -15.43
CA VAL A 499 -6.73 -3.20 -14.03
C VAL A 499 -7.55 -2.24 -13.17
N PRO A 500 -8.70 -2.66 -12.62
CA PRO A 500 -9.52 -1.79 -11.77
C PRO A 500 -8.82 -1.49 -10.44
N ILE A 501 -9.00 -0.25 -9.96
CA ILE A 501 -8.58 0.20 -8.63
C ILE A 501 -9.75 -0.03 -7.67
N VAL A 502 -9.78 -1.18 -7.01
CA VAL A 502 -10.94 -1.62 -6.24
C VAL A 502 -11.01 -1.04 -4.83
N GLY A 503 -9.94 -0.41 -4.37
CA GLY A 503 -9.82 0.23 -3.07
C GLY A 503 -8.65 1.17 -3.03
N GLY A 504 -8.53 1.93 -1.94
CA GLY A 504 -7.41 2.83 -1.76
C GLY A 504 -7.46 3.61 -0.46
N LYS A 505 -6.45 4.45 -0.27
CA LYS A 505 -6.28 5.36 0.87
C LYS A 505 -5.66 6.66 0.41
N VAL A 506 -6.02 7.76 1.06
CA VAL A 506 -5.32 9.05 0.93
C VAL A 506 -4.78 9.47 2.29
N SER A 507 -3.51 9.85 2.32
CA SER A 507 -2.83 10.40 3.48
C SER A 507 -2.24 11.76 3.11
N PHE A 508 -2.84 12.82 3.61
CA PHE A 508 -2.33 14.17 3.52
C PHE A 508 -1.56 14.57 4.79
N HIS A 509 -0.99 15.78 4.79
CA HIS A 509 -0.25 16.38 5.90
C HIS A 509 1.04 15.62 6.30
N ASN A 510 1.60 14.84 5.36
CA ASN A 510 2.92 14.23 5.56
C ASN A 510 4.00 15.28 5.34
N GLU A 511 4.42 15.93 6.43
CA GLU A 511 5.33 17.06 6.44
C GLU A 511 6.32 16.96 7.61
N ASP A 512 7.48 17.59 7.45
CA ASP A 512 8.41 17.76 8.56
C ASP A 512 7.87 18.81 9.58
N LYS A 513 8.57 18.97 10.70
CA LYS A 513 8.23 19.95 11.73
C LYS A 513 8.20 21.41 11.24
N ASN A 514 8.91 21.72 10.15
CA ASN A 514 8.94 23.04 9.54
C ASN A 514 7.82 23.24 8.50
N GLY A 515 7.04 22.18 8.22
CA GLY A 515 6.00 22.18 7.21
C GLY A 515 6.52 21.96 5.80
N ASN A 516 7.72 21.38 5.62
CA ASN A 516 8.16 20.93 4.30
C ASN A 516 7.50 19.60 3.98
N PRO A 517 6.83 19.48 2.82
CA PRO A 517 6.16 18.24 2.44
C PRO A 517 7.20 17.16 2.10
N ILE A 518 6.79 15.90 2.29
CA ILE A 518 7.48 14.77 1.69
C ILE A 518 7.47 14.90 0.16
N LYS A 519 8.33 14.17 -0.54
CA LYS A 519 8.16 13.94 -1.98
C LYS A 519 6.78 13.35 -2.25
N PRO A 520 6.10 13.69 -3.36
CA PRO A 520 4.88 13.01 -3.78
C PRO A 520 5.12 11.50 -3.83
N THR A 521 4.33 10.72 -3.07
CA THR A 521 4.56 9.28 -2.95
C THR A 521 3.25 8.51 -3.13
N PRO A 522 2.65 8.55 -4.33
CA PRO A 522 1.59 7.61 -4.67
C PRO A 522 2.17 6.20 -4.78
N LEU A 523 1.40 5.23 -4.34
CA LEU A 523 1.75 3.81 -4.27
C LEU A 523 0.64 2.99 -4.93
N ILE A 524 1.02 1.92 -5.62
CA ILE A 524 0.10 0.90 -6.14
C ILE A 524 0.45 -0.45 -5.53
N VAL A 525 -0.54 -1.19 -5.05
CA VAL A 525 -0.43 -2.61 -4.76
C VAL A 525 -1.32 -3.36 -5.74
N MET A 526 -0.71 -4.23 -6.54
CA MET A 526 -1.40 -4.96 -7.60
C MET A 526 -1.37 -6.46 -7.32
N ALA A 527 -2.50 -7.11 -7.56
CA ALA A 527 -2.62 -8.57 -7.61
C ALA A 527 -2.86 -9.03 -9.04
N GLY A 528 -2.27 -10.16 -9.40
CA GLY A 528 -2.42 -10.79 -10.71
C GLY A 528 -2.64 -12.29 -10.61
N LEU A 529 -3.30 -12.86 -11.62
CA LEU A 529 -3.41 -14.30 -11.79
C LEU A 529 -2.25 -14.84 -12.62
N VAL A 530 -1.65 -15.93 -12.16
CA VAL A 530 -0.65 -16.65 -12.96
C VAL A 530 -1.34 -17.33 -14.15
N GLU A 531 -0.84 -17.06 -15.33
CA GLU A 531 -1.33 -17.62 -16.60
C GLU A 531 -0.50 -18.83 -17.01
N GLY A 532 -0.81 -19.99 -16.48
CA GLY A 532 -0.12 -21.25 -16.74
C GLY A 532 0.97 -21.55 -15.72
N LYS A 533 2.25 -21.27 -16.03
CA LYS A 533 3.38 -21.51 -15.14
C LYS A 533 3.82 -20.22 -14.45
N TYR A 534 4.25 -20.36 -13.20
CA TYR A 534 5.04 -19.27 -12.55
C TYR A 534 6.53 -19.55 -12.68
N LEU A 535 7.31 -18.48 -12.66
CA LEU A 535 8.76 -18.55 -12.65
C LEU A 535 9.30 -18.46 -11.23
N LYS A 536 10.15 -19.41 -10.86
CA LYS A 536 11.10 -19.27 -9.75
C LYS A 536 12.46 -18.98 -10.35
N PRO A 537 12.95 -17.73 -10.32
CA PRO A 537 14.15 -17.34 -11.04
C PRO A 537 15.40 -18.08 -10.57
N ARG A 538 16.28 -18.41 -11.51
CA ARG A 538 17.62 -18.97 -11.25
C ARG A 538 18.62 -18.31 -12.18
N VAL A 539 19.71 -17.80 -11.60
CA VAL A 539 20.82 -17.28 -12.39
C VAL A 539 21.71 -18.44 -12.81
N GLU A 540 21.92 -18.57 -14.10
CA GLU A 540 22.77 -19.59 -14.74
C GLU A 540 23.66 -18.90 -15.78
N GLU A 541 24.63 -19.60 -16.35
CA GLU A 541 25.37 -19.08 -17.51
C GLU A 541 24.45 -19.00 -18.72
N GLY A 542 24.52 -17.93 -19.49
CA GLY A 542 23.65 -17.76 -20.66
C GLY A 542 23.75 -16.39 -21.31
N TRP A 543 22.87 -16.14 -22.26
CA TRP A 543 22.79 -14.87 -22.97
C TRP A 543 21.85 -13.88 -22.26
N LEU A 544 22.29 -12.61 -22.25
CA LEU A 544 21.46 -11.51 -21.79
C LEU A 544 20.77 -10.85 -22.98
N VAL A 545 19.45 -10.91 -22.97
CA VAL A 545 18.59 -10.22 -23.93
C VAL A 545 17.89 -9.06 -23.24
N LEU A 546 18.03 -7.86 -23.80
CA LEU A 546 17.29 -6.67 -23.39
C LEU A 546 16.06 -6.52 -24.30
N LEU A 547 14.88 -6.56 -23.72
CA LEU A 547 13.63 -6.19 -24.36
C LEU A 547 13.40 -4.69 -24.19
N GLY A 548 12.91 -4.02 -25.24
CA GLY A 548 12.60 -2.61 -25.25
C GLY A 548 13.78 -1.71 -25.66
N ILE A 549 13.54 -0.41 -25.65
CA ILE A 549 14.48 0.63 -26.13
C ILE A 549 14.99 1.43 -24.94
N THR A 550 16.31 1.56 -24.83
CA THR A 550 16.94 2.42 -23.82
C THR A 550 16.99 3.86 -24.35
N ARG A 551 16.43 4.79 -23.59
CA ARG A 551 16.34 6.21 -23.98
C ARG A 551 17.24 7.07 -23.09
N ASN A 552 17.53 8.28 -23.53
CA ASN A 552 18.30 9.24 -22.74
C ASN A 552 17.39 9.88 -21.66
N GLU A 553 16.90 9.06 -20.74
CA GLU A 553 15.94 9.40 -19.70
C GLU A 553 16.57 9.18 -18.32
N LEU A 554 17.29 10.18 -17.84
CA LEU A 554 17.96 10.16 -16.54
C LEU A 554 17.29 11.07 -15.50
N ARG A 555 16.31 11.92 -15.87
CA ARG A 555 15.56 12.75 -14.95
C ARG A 555 14.42 11.97 -14.29
N GLY A 556 14.21 12.22 -13.02
CA GLY A 556 13.21 11.46 -12.22
C GLY A 556 13.68 10.04 -11.89
N THR A 557 14.97 9.82 -11.76
CA THR A 557 15.62 8.54 -11.49
C THR A 557 16.55 8.64 -10.29
N LEU A 558 17.02 7.51 -9.79
CA LEU A 558 18.06 7.49 -8.76
C LEU A 558 19.32 8.23 -9.21
N PHE A 559 19.67 8.15 -10.51
CA PHE A 559 20.78 8.92 -11.06
C PHE A 559 20.58 10.42 -10.87
N SER A 560 19.41 10.98 -11.23
CA SER A 560 19.19 12.42 -11.09
C SER A 560 19.15 12.88 -9.64
N ARG A 561 18.66 12.05 -8.72
CA ARG A 561 18.71 12.35 -7.28
C ARG A 561 20.15 12.55 -6.77
N LEU A 562 21.11 11.80 -7.30
CA LEU A 562 22.50 11.86 -6.85
C LEU A 562 23.37 12.87 -7.61
N PHE A 563 23.12 13.03 -8.90
CA PHE A 563 23.98 13.81 -9.80
C PHE A 563 23.29 14.95 -10.54
N GLY A 564 22.00 15.13 -10.32
CA GLY A 564 21.19 16.15 -10.99
C GLY A 564 20.59 15.72 -12.32
N GLY A 565 19.65 16.52 -12.81
CA GLY A 565 18.82 16.19 -13.97
C GLY A 565 19.56 16.29 -15.29
N ARG A 566 19.80 15.15 -15.94
CA ARG A 566 20.39 15.04 -17.28
C ARG A 566 19.46 14.29 -18.22
N GLY A 567 19.39 14.71 -19.47
CA GLY A 567 18.52 14.11 -20.46
C GLY A 567 17.03 14.41 -20.25
N GLU A 568 16.19 13.51 -20.73
CA GLU A 568 14.74 13.61 -20.63
C GLU A 568 14.21 13.02 -19.30
N VAL A 569 12.95 13.32 -18.99
CA VAL A 569 12.24 12.71 -17.86
C VAL A 569 11.91 11.26 -18.20
N ALA A 570 12.14 10.33 -17.27
CA ALA A 570 11.76 8.94 -17.42
C ALA A 570 10.24 8.82 -17.63
N ARG A 571 9.81 7.93 -18.53
CA ARG A 571 8.39 7.79 -18.88
C ARG A 571 7.96 6.34 -18.97
N ALA A 572 6.72 6.08 -18.57
CA ALA A 572 6.01 4.86 -18.90
C ALA A 572 5.74 4.78 -20.42
N ARG A 573 5.77 3.58 -20.95
CA ARG A 573 5.48 3.25 -22.35
C ARG A 573 4.41 2.15 -22.36
N LEU A 574 3.16 2.51 -22.03
CA LEU A 574 2.10 1.56 -21.70
C LEU A 574 1.94 0.43 -22.71
N MET A 575 2.05 0.73 -24.03
CA MET A 575 1.99 -0.31 -25.07
C MET A 575 3.24 -1.20 -25.07
N GLU A 576 4.44 -0.61 -24.93
CA GLU A 576 5.68 -1.38 -24.82
C GLU A 576 5.69 -2.23 -23.54
N ASP A 577 5.21 -1.66 -22.42
CA ASP A 577 5.04 -2.36 -21.15
C ASP A 577 4.11 -3.57 -21.27
N LEU A 578 2.96 -3.41 -21.94
CA LEU A 578 1.99 -4.49 -22.17
C LEU A 578 2.58 -5.61 -23.04
N LEU A 579 3.13 -5.23 -24.20
CA LEU A 579 3.64 -6.21 -25.17
C LEU A 579 4.87 -6.97 -24.65
N ALA A 580 5.75 -6.28 -23.92
CA ALA A 580 6.91 -6.90 -23.28
C ALA A 580 6.46 -7.86 -22.15
N SER A 581 5.50 -7.45 -21.32
CA SER A 581 4.93 -8.30 -20.27
C SER A 581 4.29 -9.57 -20.83
N GLU A 582 3.50 -9.45 -21.90
CA GLU A 582 2.93 -10.61 -22.60
C GLU A 582 4.01 -11.55 -23.17
N LEU A 583 5.11 -10.98 -23.67
CA LEU A 583 6.23 -11.78 -24.17
C LEU A 583 6.93 -12.55 -23.04
N ILE A 584 7.12 -11.91 -21.88
CA ILE A 584 7.70 -12.56 -20.70
C ILE A 584 6.80 -13.70 -20.20
N ILE A 585 5.49 -13.48 -20.04
CA ILE A 585 4.53 -14.55 -19.64
C ILE A 585 4.60 -15.73 -20.63
N LYS A 586 4.63 -15.45 -21.94
CA LYS A 586 4.78 -16.48 -22.95
C LYS A 586 6.11 -17.23 -22.82
N ALA A 587 7.21 -16.52 -22.60
CA ALA A 587 8.54 -17.11 -22.45
C ALA A 587 8.62 -18.04 -21.22
N ILE A 588 7.98 -17.67 -20.11
CA ILE A 588 7.87 -18.50 -18.90
C ILE A 588 7.09 -19.79 -19.21
N ASN A 589 5.95 -19.68 -19.88
CA ASN A 589 5.10 -20.83 -20.23
C ASN A 589 5.81 -21.79 -21.19
N GLU A 590 6.61 -21.30 -22.11
CA GLU A 590 7.41 -22.07 -23.04
C GLU A 590 8.79 -22.48 -22.50
N SER A 591 9.11 -22.12 -21.23
CA SER A 591 10.39 -22.41 -20.56
C SER A 591 11.60 -21.89 -21.33
N LYS A 592 11.51 -20.64 -21.85
CA LYS A 592 12.54 -19.99 -22.68
C LYS A 592 13.48 -19.07 -21.90
N LEU A 593 13.31 -18.95 -20.60
CA LEU A 593 14.17 -18.17 -19.72
C LEU A 593 14.32 -18.83 -18.36
N THR A 594 15.44 -18.57 -17.70
CA THR A 594 15.72 -19.05 -16.33
C THR A 594 15.63 -17.93 -15.30
N TRP A 595 15.81 -16.68 -15.76
CA TRP A 595 15.75 -15.49 -14.93
C TRP A 595 15.33 -14.28 -15.79
N ASN A 596 14.60 -13.37 -15.21
CA ASN A 596 14.34 -12.06 -15.78
C ASN A 596 14.14 -11.02 -14.68
N LYS A 597 14.28 -9.77 -15.06
CA LYS A 597 13.98 -8.61 -14.21
C LYS A 597 13.49 -7.45 -15.08
N ASP A 598 12.48 -6.73 -14.62
CA ASP A 598 12.13 -5.45 -15.22
C ASP A 598 13.25 -4.42 -14.97
N ILE A 599 13.41 -3.47 -15.87
CA ILE A 599 14.36 -2.36 -15.69
C ILE A 599 13.64 -1.25 -14.95
N ASN A 600 14.05 -1.03 -13.70
CA ASN A 600 13.48 -0.04 -12.79
C ASN A 600 14.60 0.78 -12.10
N LYS A 601 14.48 1.06 -10.79
CA LYS A 601 15.43 1.87 -10.01
C LYS A 601 16.89 1.41 -10.19
N GLY A 602 17.74 2.38 -10.54
CA GLY A 602 19.15 2.12 -10.85
C GLY A 602 19.41 1.63 -12.27
N GLY A 603 18.37 1.52 -13.10
CA GLY A 603 18.46 1.15 -14.51
C GLY A 603 19.02 -0.25 -14.75
N LEU A 604 19.71 -0.44 -15.88
CA LEU A 604 20.37 -1.70 -16.23
C LEU A 604 21.39 -2.11 -15.15
N ALA A 605 22.20 -1.16 -14.67
CA ALA A 605 23.24 -1.44 -13.67
C ALA A 605 22.65 -2.01 -12.38
N GLY A 606 21.57 -1.40 -11.85
CA GLY A 606 20.85 -1.91 -10.68
C GLY A 606 20.28 -3.32 -10.90
N SER A 607 19.78 -3.59 -12.12
CA SER A 607 19.20 -4.89 -12.48
C SER A 607 20.25 -6.02 -12.57
N LEU A 608 21.53 -5.68 -12.70
CA LEU A 608 22.62 -6.67 -12.73
C LEU A 608 23.06 -7.16 -11.34
N LEU A 609 22.76 -6.42 -10.27
CA LEU A 609 23.19 -6.75 -8.91
C LEU A 609 22.84 -8.19 -8.48
N PRO A 610 21.61 -8.70 -8.68
CA PRO A 610 21.29 -10.08 -8.31
C PRO A 610 22.12 -11.13 -9.08
N ILE A 611 22.48 -10.86 -10.33
CA ILE A 611 23.32 -11.74 -11.15
C ILE A 611 24.74 -11.76 -10.59
N LEU A 612 25.32 -10.59 -10.34
CA LEU A 612 26.66 -10.44 -9.79
C LEU A 612 26.76 -11.07 -8.38
N ALA A 613 25.74 -10.89 -7.56
CA ALA A 613 25.65 -11.43 -6.21
C ALA A 613 25.56 -12.98 -6.18
N SER A 614 25.12 -13.60 -7.27
CA SER A 614 25.04 -15.06 -7.40
C SER A 614 26.36 -15.73 -7.81
N GLY A 615 27.49 -14.99 -7.82
CA GLY A 615 28.82 -15.52 -8.17
C GLY A 615 29.07 -15.61 -9.67
N HIS A 616 28.54 -14.65 -10.42
CA HIS A 616 28.70 -14.56 -11.87
C HIS A 616 29.33 -13.23 -12.28
N ALA A 617 30.03 -13.26 -13.43
CA ALA A 617 30.47 -12.08 -14.15
C ALA A 617 29.48 -11.77 -15.29
N VAL A 618 29.34 -10.49 -15.61
CA VAL A 618 28.45 -10.01 -16.66
C VAL A 618 29.25 -9.30 -17.74
N HIS A 619 29.03 -9.68 -19.00
CA HIS A 619 29.64 -9.05 -20.15
C HIS A 619 28.58 -8.33 -20.97
N ILE A 620 28.69 -7.01 -21.15
CA ILE A 620 27.78 -6.17 -21.89
C ILE A 620 28.50 -5.56 -23.09
N ASN A 621 27.90 -5.74 -24.28
CA ASN A 621 28.27 -5.02 -25.49
C ASN A 621 27.38 -3.77 -25.61
N THR A 622 27.92 -2.62 -25.26
CA THR A 622 27.15 -1.36 -25.26
C THR A 622 26.62 -0.98 -26.65
N LYS A 623 27.30 -1.41 -27.72
CA LYS A 623 26.90 -1.17 -29.11
C LYS A 623 25.65 -1.96 -29.53
N ALA A 624 25.36 -3.07 -28.81
CA ALA A 624 24.18 -3.88 -29.02
C ALA A 624 22.92 -3.30 -28.31
N VAL A 625 23.08 -2.37 -27.40
CA VAL A 625 21.94 -1.70 -26.76
C VAL A 625 21.29 -0.76 -27.78
N ILE A 626 19.98 -0.93 -28.00
CA ILE A 626 19.22 -0.12 -28.97
C ILE A 626 18.62 1.10 -28.27
N GLY A 627 18.77 2.27 -28.92
CA GLY A 627 18.26 3.57 -28.49
C GLY A 627 19.37 4.59 -28.32
N THR A 628 19.83 4.84 -27.10
CA THR A 628 20.90 5.80 -26.81
C THR A 628 22.30 5.23 -27.06
N ARG A 629 23.27 6.12 -27.21
CA ARG A 629 24.72 5.82 -27.21
C ARG A 629 25.44 6.43 -26.01
N ASP A 630 24.75 7.20 -25.20
CA ASP A 630 25.31 7.76 -23.96
C ASP A 630 25.52 6.65 -22.92
N PRO A 631 26.76 6.40 -22.47
CA PRO A 631 27.04 5.31 -21.53
C PRO A 631 26.30 5.42 -20.18
N LEU A 632 26.07 6.65 -19.69
CA LEU A 632 25.31 6.87 -18.47
C LEU A 632 23.84 6.49 -18.66
N SER A 633 23.24 6.85 -19.79
CA SER A 633 21.86 6.47 -20.11
C SER A 633 21.71 4.97 -20.37
N ILE A 634 22.72 4.32 -20.97
CA ILE A 634 22.71 2.85 -21.15
C ILE A 634 22.59 2.15 -19.81
N LEU A 635 23.36 2.58 -18.82
CA LEU A 635 23.46 1.93 -17.51
C LEU A 635 22.35 2.34 -16.52
N PHE A 636 21.95 3.61 -16.52
CA PHE A 636 21.18 4.19 -15.44
C PHE A 636 19.80 4.75 -15.82
N SER A 637 19.44 4.74 -17.13
CA SER A 637 18.10 5.13 -17.55
C SER A 637 17.06 4.19 -16.93
N GLU A 638 15.98 4.77 -16.42
CA GLU A 638 14.83 4.05 -15.86
C GLU A 638 13.62 4.11 -16.82
N SER A 639 13.86 4.17 -18.14
CA SER A 639 12.81 4.16 -19.17
C SER A 639 11.90 2.94 -19.04
N GLY A 640 10.59 3.13 -19.13
CA GLY A 640 9.61 2.05 -19.11
C GLY A 640 9.67 1.11 -20.33
N GLY A 641 8.92 0.02 -20.28
CA GLY A 641 8.78 -0.96 -21.38
C GLY A 641 9.96 -1.89 -21.55
N ARG A 642 10.81 -2.09 -20.53
CA ARG A 642 12.04 -2.88 -20.66
C ARG A 642 12.14 -4.03 -19.67
N PHE A 643 12.67 -5.17 -20.15
CA PHE A 643 13.08 -6.31 -19.32
C PHE A 643 14.49 -6.77 -19.69
N LEU A 644 15.25 -7.18 -18.67
CA LEU A 644 16.48 -7.94 -18.84
C LEU A 644 16.17 -9.42 -18.67
N VAL A 645 16.55 -10.25 -19.62
CA VAL A 645 16.25 -11.68 -19.67
C VAL A 645 17.52 -12.48 -19.76
N LEU A 646 17.61 -13.55 -18.99
CA LEU A 646 18.67 -14.57 -19.08
C LEU A 646 18.12 -15.83 -19.76
N THR A 647 18.74 -16.23 -20.87
CA THR A 647 18.26 -17.32 -21.72
C THR A 647 19.42 -18.06 -22.41
N ASP A 648 19.18 -19.31 -22.77
CA ASP A 648 20.03 -20.10 -23.69
C ASP A 648 19.58 -19.97 -25.16
N ASP A 649 18.39 -19.42 -25.43
CA ASP A 649 17.78 -19.28 -26.76
C ASP A 649 17.46 -17.81 -27.10
N PRO A 650 18.46 -16.93 -27.32
CA PRO A 650 18.22 -15.53 -27.62
C PRO A 650 17.47 -15.34 -28.94
N GLN A 651 17.60 -16.26 -29.88
CA GLN A 651 16.94 -16.20 -31.19
C GLN A 651 15.42 -16.29 -31.06
N TRP A 652 14.93 -17.09 -30.14
CA TRP A 652 13.51 -17.14 -29.86
C TRP A 652 12.95 -15.77 -29.48
N PHE A 653 13.66 -15.02 -28.60
CA PHE A 653 13.27 -13.67 -28.20
C PHE A 653 13.26 -12.68 -29.37
N HIS A 654 14.29 -12.70 -30.25
CA HIS A 654 14.32 -11.87 -31.45
C HIS A 654 13.11 -12.12 -32.34
N ILE A 655 12.78 -13.37 -32.61
CA ILE A 655 11.64 -13.75 -33.46
C ILE A 655 10.32 -13.32 -32.82
N GLN A 656 10.09 -13.60 -31.54
CA GLN A 656 8.81 -13.30 -30.89
C GLN A 656 8.63 -11.78 -30.68
N ALA A 657 9.68 -11.06 -30.30
CA ALA A 657 9.66 -9.62 -30.16
C ALA A 657 9.33 -8.93 -31.52
N SER A 658 9.98 -9.36 -32.59
CA SER A 658 9.71 -8.84 -33.95
C SER A 658 8.23 -9.07 -34.33
N ARG A 659 7.66 -10.23 -34.04
CA ARG A 659 6.24 -10.53 -34.31
C ARG A 659 5.27 -9.64 -33.53
N LYS A 660 5.67 -9.18 -32.34
CA LYS A 660 4.88 -8.27 -31.50
C LYS A 660 5.17 -6.78 -31.78
N GLY A 661 6.13 -6.46 -32.62
CA GLY A 661 6.53 -5.08 -32.92
C GLY A 661 7.31 -4.42 -31.78
N ILE A 662 7.97 -5.20 -30.93
CA ILE A 662 8.87 -4.69 -29.88
C ILE A 662 10.32 -5.06 -30.21
N VAL A 663 11.25 -4.32 -29.61
CA VAL A 663 12.68 -4.53 -29.82
C VAL A 663 13.21 -5.58 -28.83
N ALA A 664 14.03 -6.48 -29.32
CA ALA A 664 14.87 -7.36 -28.52
C ALA A 664 16.30 -7.28 -29.01
N SER A 665 17.27 -7.18 -28.13
CA SER A 665 18.69 -7.22 -28.49
C SER A 665 19.48 -8.09 -27.52
N THR A 666 20.34 -8.96 -28.06
CA THR A 666 21.31 -9.73 -27.27
C THR A 666 22.45 -8.79 -26.92
N ILE A 667 22.41 -8.27 -25.68
CA ILE A 667 23.36 -7.26 -25.22
C ILE A 667 24.60 -7.84 -24.55
N GLY A 668 24.59 -9.13 -24.22
CA GLY A 668 25.73 -9.70 -23.52
C GLY A 668 25.54 -11.14 -23.08
N LYS A 669 26.32 -11.54 -22.11
CA LYS A 669 26.30 -12.90 -21.54
C LYS A 669 26.68 -12.90 -20.05
N VAL A 670 26.21 -13.91 -19.35
CA VAL A 670 26.57 -14.25 -17.97
C VAL A 670 27.51 -15.44 -17.98
N THR A 671 28.58 -15.36 -17.23
CA THR A 671 29.57 -16.45 -17.07
C THR A 671 29.89 -16.65 -15.59
N LYS A 672 30.28 -17.86 -15.19
CA LYS A 672 30.80 -18.08 -13.84
C LYS A 672 32.07 -17.25 -13.62
N GLY A 673 32.20 -16.64 -12.47
CA GLY A 673 33.39 -15.85 -12.14
C GLY A 673 33.15 -14.91 -10.95
N LYS A 674 34.19 -14.13 -10.66
CA LYS A 674 34.07 -13.07 -9.65
C LYS A 674 33.07 -11.98 -10.12
N ALA A 675 32.50 -11.27 -9.18
CA ALA A 675 31.60 -10.16 -9.46
C ALA A 675 32.30 -9.03 -10.23
N SER A 676 32.27 -9.13 -11.55
CA SER A 676 32.85 -8.15 -12.49
C SER A 676 31.86 -7.82 -13.57
N LEU A 677 31.77 -6.54 -13.93
CA LEU A 677 31.06 -6.06 -15.11
C LEU A 677 32.05 -5.71 -16.20
N PHE A 678 31.96 -6.41 -17.33
CA PHE A 678 32.71 -6.07 -18.53
C PHE A 678 31.84 -5.21 -19.44
N LEU A 679 32.23 -3.96 -19.63
CA LEU A 679 31.61 -3.05 -20.61
C LEU A 679 32.49 -3.00 -21.86
N ASP A 680 32.03 -3.62 -22.94
CA ASP A 680 32.84 -3.90 -24.10
C ASP A 680 34.14 -4.63 -23.72
N ASP A 681 35.30 -4.00 -23.83
CA ASP A 681 36.60 -4.57 -23.50
C ASP A 681 37.14 -4.12 -22.13
N VAL A 682 36.34 -3.37 -21.35
CA VAL A 682 36.77 -2.79 -20.07
C VAL A 682 36.19 -3.60 -18.91
N GLU A 683 37.04 -4.17 -18.08
CA GLU A 683 36.65 -4.82 -16.84
C GLU A 683 36.46 -3.80 -15.72
N LEU A 684 35.33 -3.88 -15.03
CA LEU A 684 34.99 -3.13 -13.82
C LEU A 684 34.75 -4.11 -12.69
N PRO A 685 35.74 -4.36 -11.81
CA PRO A 685 35.56 -5.18 -10.62
C PRO A 685 34.51 -4.54 -9.70
N LEU A 686 33.52 -5.32 -9.25
CA LEU A 686 32.39 -4.86 -8.44
C LEU A 686 32.21 -5.69 -7.14
N GLU A 687 33.27 -6.38 -6.69
CA GLU A 687 33.20 -7.21 -5.48
C GLU A 687 32.77 -6.39 -4.24
N ARG A 688 33.28 -5.16 -4.09
CA ARG A 688 32.93 -4.25 -3.00
C ARG A 688 31.45 -3.82 -3.07
N GLU A 689 30.98 -3.47 -4.25
CA GLU A 689 29.59 -3.06 -4.49
C GLU A 689 28.61 -4.20 -4.22
N VAL A 690 28.98 -5.41 -4.62
CA VAL A 690 28.18 -6.62 -4.36
C VAL A 690 28.20 -7.00 -2.88
N GLU A 691 29.35 -6.94 -2.21
CA GLU A 691 29.44 -7.18 -0.78
C GLU A 691 28.56 -6.19 0.00
N ARG A 692 28.62 -4.91 -0.35
CA ARG A 692 27.78 -3.88 0.26
C ARG A 692 26.29 -4.07 -0.08
N TYR A 693 25.96 -4.45 -1.32
CA TYR A 693 24.60 -4.82 -1.70
C TYR A 693 24.03 -5.91 -0.80
N LEU A 694 24.78 -6.96 -0.54
CA LEU A 694 24.33 -8.10 0.27
C LEU A 694 24.19 -7.77 1.75
N ASN A 695 25.12 -6.98 2.33
CA ASN A 695 25.30 -6.89 3.78
C ASN A 695 24.92 -5.52 4.36
N MET A 696 24.60 -4.52 3.54
CA MET A 696 24.43 -3.13 4.00
C MET A 696 23.49 -2.98 5.20
N LEU A 697 22.28 -3.54 5.12
CA LEU A 697 21.30 -3.39 6.20
C LEU A 697 21.73 -4.17 7.45
N GLU A 698 22.32 -5.35 7.28
CA GLU A 698 22.85 -6.12 8.41
C GLU A 698 23.97 -5.35 9.13
N GLU A 699 24.93 -4.80 8.40
CA GLU A 699 26.04 -4.02 8.96
C GLU A 699 25.58 -2.73 9.65
N GLU A 700 24.59 -2.06 9.09
CA GLU A 700 24.09 -0.78 9.62
C GLU A 700 23.10 -0.97 10.78
N LEU A 701 22.39 -2.08 10.84
CA LEU A 701 21.29 -2.30 11.76
C LEU A 701 21.56 -3.40 12.81
N SER A 702 22.65 -4.10 12.75
CA SER A 702 23.08 -5.10 13.77
C SER A 702 23.61 -4.50 15.08
#